data_db4dd716f1fedac90ff374f397b61192
#
_entry.id   db4dd716f1fedac90ff374f397b61192
#
_cell.length_a   1.000
_cell.length_b   1.000
_cell.length_c   1.000
_cell.angle_alpha   90.00
_cell.angle_beta   90.00
_cell.angle_gamma   90.00
#
_symmetry.space_group_name_H-M   'P 1'
#
loop_
_entity.id
_entity.type
_entity.pdbx_description
1 polymer ?
#
loop_
_entity_poly.entity_id
_entity_poly.type
_entity_poly.pdbx_seq_one_letter_code
_entity_poly.pdbx_strand_id
1 'polypeptide(L)'
;PLSELEKFKLIYALIGSSRLSDLRPVNAPYHYVKAILSAISNLKREGVSPDRLDKLLDQEQADFDEGDLAPSVLKVVAKNLAKNRELALIYRDYQAALAHNQTFDFEDMINFVRDAFSKSAELLASYQERFQYFLVDEYQDTNNGQNELLLLLAGFWGDKANIFVVGDPDQCIYRFSGASIENMLGFVKQYPEATVITLSTNYRSTQLILDAAESVIKHNSTRINDVVKDLNPHLVSSPKSTGDQLTLATVSSSTAEGVYLAQAIQKLIKSGTKPSEIAVIYRANADAKSLSNIFIKYGLDYAVQGGGDVLADPTVLHFLKILSVIYDLRTKEDDLNLFTILHYDIFHVDPLDVLKISRAASDHKATLFDVIADTSLLSSLALTTKAEIVAVLAKLAAWQGIDANSTFVEFFEKVLNESGYLNWVLHEPDAHNRLARLNTLFSSAKQMNSLDHALNLKTYLENIDLMQTHAIRLEETQFGIRDNAIVLTTAHSAKGLEWEHVFLYKVVDGAWGNNAVRDLIKLPASILPLTGARLEKEELKARNLEDERRLFYVALTRAKKTLTLSYAGGYSTYGKVRQATPSLFLTEITPDYLHTVDTVQTEAEVASHLEKLLTLPTNKASSLKSEETAFLQNIVDNFSLSATALNSYLQCAYLFKLNNLLKVPRAKAGYLAFGTAVHASLETFLRQFMDTGSLPPQDFLLSSFKAALAKQIMTQAEYDKRLEQGIKVLTAYFKFFEADFTAPLLLENFSKVQLGDITLTGKLDRIEWLDQIKKTARVVDYKTGKPKTKGQIMGTTEDSRGDLHRQLVFYKLLIDLDNRLNFKFGEAELDFVQAPSDTGKSGQHRFEISDVDVDDLKSTIRKAMAEIRALHFPRTTDLTICAKCDFRDHCYPNGIPTT
;
A
#
# COMPACT_ATOMS: atom_id res chain seq x y z
N PRO A 1 -8.85 10.86 -6.03
CA PRO A 1 -9.04 9.66 -6.82
C PRO A 1 -9.81 8.60 -6.05
N LEU A 2 -10.64 7.80 -6.76
CA LEU A 2 -11.31 6.64 -6.18
C LEU A 2 -10.32 5.51 -5.86
N SER A 3 -10.57 4.82 -4.73
CA SER A 3 -9.93 3.55 -4.42
C SER A 3 -10.48 2.42 -5.32
N GLU A 4 -9.76 1.29 -5.40
CA GLU A 4 -10.25 0.12 -6.15
C GLU A 4 -11.61 -0.36 -5.62
N LEU A 5 -11.79 -0.42 -4.31
CA LEU A 5 -13.07 -0.80 -3.70
C LEU A 5 -14.22 0.12 -4.12
N GLU A 6 -14.00 1.45 -4.15
CA GLU A 6 -15.02 2.41 -4.57
C GLU A 6 -15.37 2.26 -6.05
N LYS A 7 -14.39 2.01 -6.92
CA LYS A 7 -14.63 1.69 -8.33
C LYS A 7 -15.52 0.44 -8.47
N PHE A 8 -15.21 -0.61 -7.71
CA PHE A 8 -16.03 -1.83 -7.71
C PHE A 8 -17.46 -1.56 -7.26
N LYS A 9 -17.66 -0.84 -6.12
CA LYS A 9 -18.99 -0.46 -5.63
C LYS A 9 -19.78 0.35 -6.65
N LEU A 10 -19.14 1.29 -7.32
CA LEU A 10 -19.79 2.11 -8.33
C LEU A 10 -20.28 1.25 -9.50
N ILE A 11 -19.43 0.35 -10.01
CA ILE A 11 -19.84 -0.56 -11.10
C ILE A 11 -20.93 -1.54 -10.63
N TYR A 12 -20.88 -2.04 -9.39
CA TYR A 12 -21.98 -2.84 -8.82
C TYR A 12 -23.33 -2.10 -8.86
N ALA A 13 -23.33 -0.85 -8.40
CA ALA A 13 -24.54 -0.02 -8.40
C ALA A 13 -25.06 0.21 -9.83
N LEU A 14 -24.16 0.51 -10.77
CA LEU A 14 -24.51 0.74 -12.18
C LEU A 14 -25.07 -0.52 -12.84
N ILE A 15 -24.45 -1.69 -12.65
CA ILE A 15 -24.99 -2.97 -13.15
C ILE A 15 -26.36 -3.26 -12.51
N GLY A 16 -26.52 -2.95 -11.23
CA GLY A 16 -27.79 -3.15 -10.51
C GLY A 16 -28.95 -2.32 -11.06
N SER A 17 -28.69 -1.06 -11.45
CA SER A 17 -29.68 -0.10 -11.94
C SER A 17 -29.90 -0.13 -13.46
N SER A 18 -28.93 -0.66 -14.24
CA SER A 18 -28.99 -0.65 -15.69
C SER A 18 -29.72 -1.88 -16.27
N ARG A 19 -30.38 -1.70 -17.40
CA ARG A 19 -31.02 -2.82 -18.16
C ARG A 19 -29.99 -3.46 -19.07
N LEU A 20 -29.27 -4.46 -18.55
CA LEU A 20 -28.22 -5.21 -19.26
C LEU A 20 -28.66 -6.65 -19.46
N SER A 21 -28.28 -7.25 -20.59
CA SER A 21 -28.58 -8.65 -20.94
C SER A 21 -27.30 -9.50 -21.02
N ASP A 22 -26.23 -8.99 -21.66
CA ASP A 22 -25.01 -9.73 -21.94
C ASP A 22 -23.96 -9.56 -20.83
N LEU A 23 -23.87 -8.38 -20.21
CA LEU A 23 -22.96 -8.09 -19.10
C LEU A 23 -23.57 -8.34 -17.72
N ARG A 24 -24.86 -8.72 -17.65
CA ARG A 24 -25.55 -9.11 -16.41
C ARG A 24 -26.22 -10.48 -16.52
N PRO A 25 -25.45 -11.59 -16.51
CA PRO A 25 -26.01 -12.95 -16.56
C PRO A 25 -26.94 -13.24 -15.37
N VAL A 26 -28.05 -13.93 -15.61
CA VAL A 26 -29.08 -14.21 -14.59
C VAL A 26 -28.50 -14.96 -13.37
N ASN A 27 -27.62 -15.96 -13.60
CA ASN A 27 -27.08 -16.81 -12.54
C ASN A 27 -25.84 -16.20 -11.82
N ALA A 28 -25.25 -15.13 -12.37
CA ALA A 28 -24.08 -14.46 -11.82
C ALA A 28 -24.09 -12.99 -12.27
N PRO A 29 -24.97 -12.13 -11.70
CA PRO A 29 -25.19 -10.77 -12.18
C PRO A 29 -23.94 -9.89 -12.22
N TYR A 30 -22.98 -10.16 -11.36
CA TYR A 30 -21.75 -9.38 -11.20
C TYR A 30 -20.49 -10.06 -11.76
N HIS A 31 -20.67 -11.09 -12.57
CA HIS A 31 -19.55 -11.85 -13.18
C HIS A 31 -18.58 -10.96 -13.98
N TYR A 32 -19.08 -9.92 -14.64
CA TYR A 32 -18.29 -9.05 -15.51
C TYR A 32 -17.69 -7.81 -14.83
N VAL A 33 -17.93 -7.56 -13.55
CA VAL A 33 -17.48 -6.32 -12.85
C VAL A 33 -16.01 -6.04 -13.10
N LYS A 34 -15.12 -7.00 -12.83
CA LYS A 34 -13.68 -6.85 -13.03
C LYS A 34 -13.31 -6.62 -14.50
N ALA A 35 -13.99 -7.30 -15.43
CA ALA A 35 -13.75 -7.14 -16.85
C ALA A 35 -14.21 -5.77 -17.36
N ILE A 36 -15.32 -5.25 -16.85
CA ILE A 36 -15.84 -3.90 -17.16
C ILE A 36 -14.85 -2.84 -16.68
N LEU A 37 -14.38 -2.91 -15.41
CA LEU A 37 -13.39 -1.99 -14.91
C LEU A 37 -12.09 -2.00 -15.71
N SER A 38 -11.59 -3.20 -16.02
CA SER A 38 -10.40 -3.36 -16.88
C SER A 38 -10.61 -2.76 -18.27
N ALA A 39 -11.76 -3.00 -18.88
CA ALA A 39 -12.08 -2.47 -20.20
C ALA A 39 -12.18 -0.92 -20.18
N ILE A 40 -12.84 -0.34 -19.18
CA ILE A 40 -12.93 1.13 -19.02
C ILE A 40 -11.55 1.73 -18.80
N SER A 41 -10.70 1.15 -17.94
CA SER A 41 -9.33 1.61 -17.75
C SER A 41 -8.52 1.57 -19.05
N ASN A 42 -8.64 0.49 -19.83
CA ASN A 42 -7.96 0.39 -21.11
C ASN A 42 -8.45 1.45 -22.11
N LEU A 43 -9.77 1.67 -22.21
CA LEU A 43 -10.34 2.72 -23.05
C LEU A 43 -9.81 4.12 -22.68
N LYS A 44 -9.74 4.43 -21.40
CA LYS A 44 -9.22 5.71 -20.91
C LYS A 44 -7.73 5.89 -21.22
N ARG A 45 -6.93 4.82 -21.08
CA ARG A 45 -5.49 4.85 -21.43
C ARG A 45 -5.24 5.08 -22.91
N GLU A 46 -6.16 4.58 -23.77
CA GLU A 46 -6.15 4.81 -25.20
C GLU A 46 -6.83 6.15 -25.59
N GLY A 47 -7.22 6.96 -24.63
CA GLY A 47 -7.88 8.24 -24.88
C GLY A 47 -9.26 8.11 -25.55
N VAL A 48 -9.93 6.97 -25.38
CA VAL A 48 -11.25 6.69 -25.96
C VAL A 48 -12.35 7.08 -24.98
N SER A 49 -13.06 8.16 -25.28
CA SER A 49 -14.26 8.59 -24.54
C SER A 49 -15.45 7.67 -24.85
N PRO A 50 -16.53 7.69 -24.01
CA PRO A 50 -17.76 6.95 -24.28
C PRO A 50 -18.34 7.25 -25.69
N ASP A 51 -18.35 8.51 -26.11
CA ASP A 51 -18.88 8.92 -27.41
C ASP A 51 -17.99 8.45 -28.58
N ARG A 52 -16.67 8.42 -28.38
CA ARG A 52 -15.75 7.86 -29.37
C ARG A 52 -15.92 6.35 -29.50
N LEU A 53 -16.15 5.65 -28.37
CA LEU A 53 -16.41 4.23 -28.36
C LEU A 53 -17.68 3.91 -29.16
N ASP A 54 -18.77 4.65 -28.98
CA ASP A 54 -19.99 4.46 -29.76
C ASP A 54 -19.75 4.58 -31.25
N LYS A 55 -19.01 5.61 -31.70
CA LYS A 55 -18.66 5.80 -33.10
C LYS A 55 -17.86 4.64 -33.68
N LEU A 56 -16.91 4.12 -32.89
CA LEU A 56 -16.09 2.94 -33.30
C LEU A 56 -16.96 1.69 -33.40
N LEU A 57 -17.94 1.52 -32.51
CA LEU A 57 -18.89 0.41 -32.54
C LEU A 57 -19.87 0.53 -33.71
N ASP A 58 -20.25 1.74 -34.11
CA ASP A 58 -21.08 1.97 -35.30
C ASP A 58 -20.32 1.61 -36.58
N GLN A 59 -19.03 1.95 -36.66
CA GLN A 59 -18.15 1.54 -37.76
C GLN A 59 -17.99 0.03 -37.80
N GLU A 60 -17.69 -0.63 -36.66
CA GLU A 60 -17.56 -2.08 -36.58
C GLU A 60 -18.86 -2.81 -36.97
N GLN A 61 -20.04 -2.22 -36.65
CA GLN A 61 -21.32 -2.75 -37.06
C GLN A 61 -21.49 -2.62 -38.58
N ALA A 62 -21.13 -1.49 -39.18
CA ALA A 62 -21.22 -1.30 -40.62
C ALA A 62 -20.29 -2.28 -41.37
N ASP A 63 -19.05 -2.42 -40.93
CA ASP A 63 -18.10 -3.40 -41.48
C ASP A 63 -18.59 -4.84 -41.35
N PHE A 64 -19.31 -5.12 -40.25
CA PHE A 64 -19.94 -6.43 -40.03
C PHE A 64 -21.10 -6.71 -40.98
N ASP A 65 -21.97 -5.74 -41.22
CA ASP A 65 -23.13 -5.85 -42.08
C ASP A 65 -22.74 -5.97 -43.57
N GLU A 66 -21.59 -5.40 -43.97
CA GLU A 66 -21.03 -5.49 -45.34
C GLU A 66 -20.17 -6.77 -45.56
N GLY A 67 -19.77 -7.46 -44.47
CA GLY A 67 -18.83 -8.59 -44.53
C GLY A 67 -19.49 -9.93 -44.81
N ASP A 68 -18.95 -10.68 -45.76
CA ASP A 68 -19.33 -12.09 -46.08
C ASP A 68 -18.58 -13.06 -45.12
N LEU A 69 -19.10 -13.19 -43.88
CA LEU A 69 -18.48 -13.97 -42.80
C LEU A 69 -19.21 -15.29 -42.58
N ALA A 70 -18.50 -16.36 -42.23
CA ALA A 70 -19.10 -17.64 -41.86
C ALA A 70 -20.08 -17.50 -40.67
N PRO A 71 -21.20 -18.24 -40.64
CA PRO A 71 -22.25 -18.11 -39.61
C PRO A 71 -21.77 -18.30 -38.20
N SER A 72 -20.74 -19.10 -37.95
CA SER A 72 -20.11 -19.27 -36.61
C SER A 72 -19.35 -18.04 -36.17
N VAL A 73 -18.69 -17.35 -37.09
CA VAL A 73 -17.96 -16.09 -36.82
C VAL A 73 -18.94 -14.95 -36.58
N LEU A 74 -19.99 -14.87 -37.39
CA LEU A 74 -21.09 -13.89 -37.26
C LEU A 74 -21.68 -13.90 -35.85
N LYS A 75 -21.98 -15.08 -35.30
CA LYS A 75 -22.53 -15.19 -33.93
C LYS A 75 -21.58 -14.69 -32.83
N VAL A 76 -20.29 -14.91 -32.98
CA VAL A 76 -19.27 -14.47 -32.02
C VAL A 76 -19.11 -12.95 -32.08
N VAL A 77 -19.03 -12.39 -33.29
CA VAL A 77 -18.88 -10.92 -33.48
C VAL A 77 -20.12 -10.19 -32.98
N ALA A 78 -21.33 -10.64 -33.34
CA ALA A 78 -22.56 -10.04 -32.85
C ALA A 78 -22.64 -10.03 -31.32
N LYS A 79 -22.23 -11.12 -30.67
CA LYS A 79 -22.21 -11.19 -29.21
C LYS A 79 -21.16 -10.24 -28.57
N ASN A 80 -19.99 -10.11 -29.18
CA ASN A 80 -18.97 -9.17 -28.70
C ASN A 80 -19.43 -7.72 -28.88
N LEU A 81 -20.05 -7.41 -30.03
CA LEU A 81 -20.60 -6.09 -30.30
C LEU A 81 -21.71 -5.72 -29.29
N ALA A 82 -22.64 -6.66 -28.98
CA ALA A 82 -23.65 -6.46 -27.98
C ALA A 82 -23.05 -6.14 -26.59
N LYS A 83 -22.04 -6.90 -26.17
CA LYS A 83 -21.32 -6.63 -24.91
C LYS A 83 -20.63 -5.25 -24.90
N ASN A 84 -20.02 -4.85 -26.01
CA ASN A 84 -19.35 -3.57 -26.11
C ASN A 84 -20.34 -2.39 -26.14
N ARG A 85 -21.54 -2.57 -26.69
CA ARG A 85 -22.63 -1.59 -26.59
C ARG A 85 -23.08 -1.40 -25.14
N GLU A 86 -23.28 -2.50 -24.41
CA GLU A 86 -23.59 -2.43 -22.97
C GLU A 86 -22.43 -1.81 -22.17
N LEU A 87 -21.18 -2.11 -22.53
CA LEU A 87 -20.00 -1.49 -21.92
C LEU A 87 -19.98 0.03 -22.15
N ALA A 88 -20.33 0.51 -23.36
CA ALA A 88 -20.38 1.94 -23.65
C ALA A 88 -21.42 2.67 -22.80
N LEU A 89 -22.58 2.04 -22.56
CA LEU A 89 -23.59 2.59 -21.63
C LEU A 89 -23.05 2.68 -20.20
N ILE A 90 -22.48 1.60 -19.67
CA ILE A 90 -21.90 1.57 -18.33
C ILE A 90 -20.77 2.59 -18.22
N TYR A 91 -19.92 2.73 -19.22
CA TYR A 91 -18.80 3.67 -19.21
C TYR A 91 -19.29 5.12 -19.18
N ARG A 92 -20.36 5.46 -19.91
CA ARG A 92 -20.99 6.79 -19.85
C ARG A 92 -21.57 7.07 -18.48
N ASP A 93 -22.33 6.11 -17.92
CA ASP A 93 -22.90 6.24 -16.60
C ASP A 93 -21.83 6.33 -15.50
N TYR A 94 -20.73 5.57 -15.66
CA TYR A 94 -19.58 5.63 -14.77
C TYR A 94 -18.93 7.03 -14.77
N GLN A 95 -18.68 7.62 -15.94
CA GLN A 95 -18.14 8.98 -16.04
C GLN A 95 -19.11 10.05 -15.50
N ALA A 96 -20.39 9.88 -15.73
CA ALA A 96 -21.41 10.78 -15.18
C ALA A 96 -21.44 10.72 -13.64
N ALA A 97 -21.34 9.52 -13.08
CA ALA A 97 -21.29 9.33 -11.62
C ALA A 97 -19.99 9.91 -11.01
N LEU A 98 -18.85 9.75 -11.66
CA LEU A 98 -17.58 10.37 -11.23
C LEU A 98 -17.72 11.89 -11.19
N ALA A 99 -18.26 12.49 -12.25
CA ALA A 99 -18.44 13.94 -12.33
C ALA A 99 -19.44 14.45 -11.28
N HIS A 100 -20.57 13.73 -11.07
CA HIS A 100 -21.56 14.09 -10.05
C HIS A 100 -20.97 14.08 -8.64
N ASN A 101 -20.15 13.06 -8.33
CA ASN A 101 -19.53 12.90 -7.02
C ASN A 101 -18.23 13.73 -6.86
N GLN A 102 -17.82 14.49 -7.88
CA GLN A 102 -16.54 15.23 -7.92
C GLN A 102 -15.34 14.34 -7.62
N THR A 103 -15.39 13.12 -8.14
CA THR A 103 -14.32 12.11 -8.01
C THR A 103 -13.75 11.77 -9.37
N PHE A 104 -12.59 11.10 -9.39
CA PHE A 104 -11.91 10.69 -10.61
C PHE A 104 -11.06 9.43 -10.35
N ASP A 105 -10.71 8.70 -11.39
CA ASP A 105 -9.71 7.63 -11.34
C ASP A 105 -8.35 8.11 -11.87
N PHE A 106 -7.32 7.26 -11.76
CA PHE A 106 -5.97 7.66 -12.13
C PHE A 106 -5.83 7.96 -13.63
N GLU A 107 -6.56 7.24 -14.47
CA GLU A 107 -6.55 7.44 -15.91
C GLU A 107 -7.17 8.80 -16.29
N ASP A 108 -8.14 9.29 -15.54
CA ASP A 108 -8.76 10.60 -15.76
C ASP A 108 -7.78 11.75 -15.55
N MET A 109 -6.78 11.61 -14.68
CA MET A 109 -5.79 12.68 -14.42
C MET A 109 -5.08 13.10 -15.70
N ILE A 110 -4.64 12.13 -16.51
CA ILE A 110 -3.96 12.40 -17.78
C ILE A 110 -4.96 12.94 -18.80
N ASN A 111 -6.14 12.34 -18.90
CA ASN A 111 -7.17 12.76 -19.84
C ASN A 111 -7.68 14.16 -19.58
N PHE A 112 -7.88 14.56 -18.32
CA PHE A 112 -8.28 15.94 -17.97
C PHE A 112 -7.25 16.97 -18.37
N VAL A 113 -5.96 16.69 -18.18
CA VAL A 113 -4.88 17.61 -18.60
C VAL A 113 -4.83 17.70 -20.13
N ARG A 114 -4.89 16.56 -20.82
CA ARG A 114 -4.93 16.52 -22.29
C ARG A 114 -6.12 17.31 -22.85
N ASP A 115 -7.30 17.09 -22.28
CA ASP A 115 -8.52 17.78 -22.69
C ASP A 115 -8.49 19.28 -22.38
N ALA A 116 -7.88 19.69 -21.25
CA ALA A 116 -7.68 21.09 -20.91
C ALA A 116 -6.74 21.78 -21.89
N PHE A 117 -5.64 21.15 -22.26
CA PHE A 117 -4.72 21.67 -23.29
C PHE A 117 -5.37 21.76 -24.68
N SER A 118 -6.19 20.79 -25.04
CA SER A 118 -6.92 20.79 -26.31
C SER A 118 -7.98 21.90 -26.41
N LYS A 119 -8.54 22.31 -25.24
CA LYS A 119 -9.60 23.33 -25.16
C LYS A 119 -9.07 24.76 -24.96
N SER A 120 -7.88 24.93 -24.40
CA SER A 120 -7.26 26.20 -24.08
C SER A 120 -5.84 26.31 -24.63
N ALA A 121 -5.72 26.98 -25.81
CA ALA A 121 -4.43 27.23 -26.41
C ALA A 121 -3.51 28.12 -25.53
N GLU A 122 -4.09 29.04 -24.77
CA GLU A 122 -3.37 29.88 -23.82
C GLU A 122 -2.75 29.09 -22.68
N LEU A 123 -3.52 28.16 -22.09
CA LEU A 123 -3.02 27.25 -21.06
C LEU A 123 -1.89 26.39 -21.61
N LEU A 124 -2.09 25.78 -22.78
CA LEU A 124 -1.07 24.95 -23.42
C LEU A 124 0.21 25.75 -23.68
N ALA A 125 0.10 26.97 -24.24
CA ALA A 125 1.23 27.85 -24.53
C ALA A 125 2.04 28.18 -23.26
N SER A 126 1.35 28.45 -22.14
CA SER A 126 2.02 28.76 -20.87
C SER A 126 2.90 27.60 -20.36
N TYR A 127 2.45 26.34 -20.57
CA TYR A 127 3.24 25.17 -20.23
C TYR A 127 4.34 24.87 -21.24
N GLN A 128 4.12 25.13 -22.53
CA GLN A 128 5.13 25.01 -23.59
C GLN A 128 6.28 26.01 -23.36
N GLU A 129 5.99 27.23 -22.95
CA GLU A 129 7.03 28.21 -22.59
C GLU A 129 7.80 27.80 -21.33
N ARG A 130 7.11 27.22 -20.35
CA ARG A 130 7.71 26.80 -19.10
C ARG A 130 8.61 25.57 -19.24
N PHE A 131 8.22 24.60 -20.08
CA PHE A 131 8.95 23.34 -20.29
C PHE A 131 9.48 23.29 -21.72
N GLN A 132 10.77 23.54 -21.86
CA GLN A 132 11.44 23.60 -23.16
C GLN A 132 12.25 22.33 -23.48
N TYR A 133 12.46 21.45 -22.50
CA TYR A 133 13.21 20.20 -22.62
C TYR A 133 12.39 19.06 -22.01
N PHE A 134 12.26 17.98 -22.76
CA PHE A 134 11.53 16.78 -22.33
C PHE A 134 12.50 15.61 -22.31
N LEU A 135 12.66 14.98 -21.12
CA LEU A 135 13.48 13.80 -20.92
C LEU A 135 12.56 12.69 -20.42
N VAL A 136 12.39 11.66 -21.22
CA VAL A 136 11.46 10.56 -20.95
C VAL A 136 12.26 9.27 -20.81
N ASP A 137 12.25 8.70 -19.60
CA ASP A 137 12.85 7.41 -19.30
C ASP A 137 11.82 6.29 -19.46
N GLU A 138 12.28 5.06 -19.71
CA GLU A 138 11.44 3.87 -19.90
C GLU A 138 10.31 4.11 -20.92
N TYR A 139 10.63 4.76 -22.04
CA TYR A 139 9.64 5.23 -23.01
C TYR A 139 8.79 4.09 -23.60
N GLN A 140 9.29 2.86 -23.64
CA GLN A 140 8.55 1.67 -24.08
C GLN A 140 7.36 1.33 -23.17
N ASP A 141 7.30 1.90 -21.94
CA ASP A 141 6.20 1.66 -20.98
C ASP A 141 5.12 2.76 -21.02
N THR A 142 5.27 3.76 -21.89
CA THR A 142 4.28 4.82 -22.04
C THR A 142 3.02 4.32 -22.73
N ASN A 143 1.84 4.71 -22.21
CA ASN A 143 0.56 4.51 -22.89
C ASN A 143 0.27 5.67 -23.85
N ASN A 144 -0.76 5.49 -24.70
CA ASN A 144 -1.13 6.50 -25.69
C ASN A 144 -1.49 7.85 -25.07
N GLY A 145 -2.26 7.89 -23.97
CA GLY A 145 -2.62 9.14 -23.32
C GLY A 145 -1.40 9.93 -22.84
N GLN A 146 -0.39 9.24 -22.28
CA GLN A 146 0.89 9.84 -21.89
C GLN A 146 1.67 10.34 -23.09
N ASN A 147 1.73 9.54 -24.15
CA ASN A 147 2.41 9.93 -25.37
C ASN A 147 1.73 11.13 -26.07
N GLU A 148 0.40 11.15 -26.19
CA GLU A 148 -0.34 12.28 -26.72
C GLU A 148 -0.08 13.56 -25.91
N LEU A 149 -0.03 13.46 -24.56
CA LEU A 149 0.28 14.60 -23.70
C LEU A 149 1.69 15.14 -23.96
N LEU A 150 2.69 14.26 -24.08
CA LEU A 150 4.06 14.64 -24.43
C LEU A 150 4.10 15.37 -25.78
N LEU A 151 3.40 14.85 -26.80
CA LEU A 151 3.35 15.42 -28.13
C LEU A 151 2.63 16.78 -28.18
N LEU A 152 1.58 16.96 -27.38
CA LEU A 152 0.92 18.26 -27.23
C LEU A 152 1.88 19.32 -26.64
N LEU A 153 2.61 18.95 -25.58
CA LEU A 153 3.58 19.85 -24.95
C LEU A 153 4.75 20.20 -25.88
N ALA A 154 5.25 19.23 -26.63
CA ALA A 154 6.35 19.43 -27.57
C ALA A 154 5.91 20.07 -28.90
N GLY A 155 4.63 20.07 -29.21
CA GLY A 155 4.07 20.42 -30.52
C GLY A 155 4.36 21.83 -31.01
N PHE A 156 4.58 22.78 -30.09
CA PHE A 156 4.97 24.16 -30.44
C PHE A 156 6.30 24.22 -31.21
N TRP A 157 7.23 23.33 -30.87
CA TRP A 157 8.58 23.30 -31.44
C TRP A 157 8.67 22.50 -32.74
N GLY A 158 7.62 21.74 -33.11
CA GLY A 158 7.59 20.89 -34.29
C GLY A 158 8.81 19.96 -34.37
N ASP A 159 9.45 19.89 -35.52
CA ASP A 159 10.65 19.07 -35.76
C ASP A 159 11.89 19.51 -34.97
N LYS A 160 11.85 20.70 -34.35
CA LYS A 160 12.91 21.24 -33.49
C LYS A 160 12.65 21.04 -31.99
N ALA A 161 11.69 20.20 -31.65
CA ALA A 161 11.39 19.90 -30.26
C ALA A 161 12.58 19.25 -29.54
N ASN A 162 12.90 19.77 -28.35
CA ASN A 162 13.94 19.21 -27.49
C ASN A 162 13.39 18.00 -26.71
N ILE A 163 13.21 16.88 -27.37
CA ILE A 163 12.75 15.63 -26.77
C ILE A 163 13.89 14.62 -26.76
N PHE A 164 14.18 14.08 -25.59
CA PHE A 164 15.09 12.96 -25.40
C PHE A 164 14.31 11.79 -24.80
N VAL A 165 14.23 10.69 -25.49
CA VAL A 165 13.59 9.46 -25.01
C VAL A 165 14.63 8.36 -24.89
N VAL A 166 14.53 7.57 -23.82
CA VAL A 166 15.36 6.40 -23.62
C VAL A 166 14.48 5.21 -23.23
N GLY A 167 14.80 4.04 -23.75
CA GLY A 167 14.07 2.81 -23.48
C GLY A 167 14.60 1.61 -24.20
N ASP A 168 14.11 0.45 -23.80
CA ASP A 168 14.43 -0.85 -24.41
C ASP A 168 13.12 -1.55 -24.85
N PRO A 169 12.85 -1.66 -26.15
CA PRO A 169 11.62 -2.28 -26.65
C PRO A 169 11.51 -3.76 -26.27
N ASP A 170 12.63 -4.45 -26.02
CA ASP A 170 12.63 -5.84 -25.56
C ASP A 170 12.27 -5.96 -24.06
N GLN A 171 12.17 -4.83 -23.34
CA GLN A 171 11.68 -4.73 -21.95
C GLN A 171 10.25 -4.15 -21.83
N CYS A 172 9.50 -4.04 -22.93
CA CYS A 172 8.09 -3.65 -22.90
C CYS A 172 7.22 -4.78 -22.35
N ILE A 173 6.95 -4.78 -21.06
CA ILE A 173 6.21 -5.85 -20.35
C ILE A 173 4.91 -5.38 -19.70
N TYR A 174 4.51 -4.11 -19.85
CA TYR A 174 3.31 -3.52 -19.26
C TYR A 174 2.18 -3.28 -20.26
N ARG A 175 2.09 -4.12 -21.31
CA ARG A 175 1.04 -3.99 -22.32
C ARG A 175 -0.37 -4.10 -21.73
N PHE A 176 -0.56 -4.93 -20.69
CA PHE A 176 -1.81 -5.02 -19.95
C PHE A 176 -2.19 -3.70 -19.23
N SER A 177 -1.23 -2.79 -19.07
CA SER A 177 -1.41 -1.42 -18.55
C SER A 177 -1.43 -0.36 -19.65
N GLY A 178 -1.58 -0.76 -20.93
CA GLY A 178 -1.62 0.14 -22.08
C GLY A 178 -0.25 0.57 -22.61
N ALA A 179 0.86 0.02 -22.08
CA ALA A 179 2.17 0.25 -22.67
C ALA A 179 2.22 -0.32 -24.09
N SER A 180 2.82 0.43 -25.01
CA SER A 180 2.83 0.07 -26.42
C SER A 180 4.21 0.27 -27.03
N ILE A 181 4.78 -0.82 -27.55
CA ILE A 181 6.00 -0.75 -28.35
C ILE A 181 5.79 0.13 -29.59
N GLU A 182 4.54 0.22 -30.05
CA GLU A 182 4.15 1.04 -31.20
C GLU A 182 4.41 2.54 -30.93
N ASN A 183 4.33 3.00 -29.68
CA ASN A 183 4.69 4.37 -29.32
C ASN A 183 6.17 4.65 -29.61
N MET A 184 7.04 3.71 -29.27
CA MET A 184 8.48 3.83 -29.54
C MET A 184 8.80 3.76 -31.03
N LEU A 185 8.15 2.85 -31.76
CA LEU A 185 8.27 2.76 -33.21
C LEU A 185 7.66 3.98 -33.92
N GLY A 186 6.59 4.53 -33.39
CA GLY A 186 5.91 5.75 -33.87
C GLY A 186 6.76 7.01 -33.68
N PHE A 187 7.54 7.09 -32.60
CA PHE A 187 8.43 8.22 -32.32
C PHE A 187 9.44 8.44 -33.45
N VAL A 188 10.09 7.37 -33.92
CA VAL A 188 11.07 7.46 -35.01
C VAL A 188 10.41 7.91 -36.33
N LYS A 189 9.17 7.51 -36.57
CA LYS A 189 8.41 7.94 -37.73
C LYS A 189 7.99 9.42 -37.64
N GLN A 190 7.69 9.89 -36.44
CA GLN A 190 7.26 11.28 -36.19
C GLN A 190 8.43 12.27 -36.20
N TYR A 191 9.60 11.83 -35.73
CA TYR A 191 10.84 12.61 -35.73
C TYR A 191 11.93 11.91 -36.57
N PRO A 192 11.83 11.96 -37.90
CA PRO A 192 12.78 11.24 -38.79
C PRO A 192 14.23 11.72 -38.66
N GLU A 193 14.43 12.98 -38.28
CA GLU A 193 15.75 13.59 -38.06
C GLU A 193 16.30 13.36 -36.65
N ALA A 194 15.61 12.58 -35.79
CA ALA A 194 16.08 12.29 -34.45
C ALA A 194 17.38 11.47 -34.50
N THR A 195 18.36 11.92 -33.72
CA THR A 195 19.62 11.16 -33.56
C THR A 195 19.36 9.92 -32.73
N VAL A 196 19.53 8.74 -33.32
CA VAL A 196 19.42 7.47 -32.61
C VAL A 196 20.78 7.05 -32.07
N ILE A 197 20.85 6.78 -30.78
CA ILE A 197 22.09 6.36 -30.09
C ILE A 197 21.83 4.99 -29.45
N THR A 198 22.64 3.98 -29.85
CA THR A 198 22.56 2.64 -29.26
C THR A 198 23.50 2.53 -28.06
N LEU A 199 22.94 2.15 -26.90
CA LEU A 199 23.71 1.83 -25.70
C LEU A 199 24.07 0.35 -25.72
N SER A 200 25.23 0.00 -26.28
CA SER A 200 25.65 -1.40 -26.48
C SER A 200 26.39 -1.99 -25.27
N THR A 201 26.90 -1.15 -24.34
CA THR A 201 27.66 -1.61 -23.18
C THR A 201 26.75 -1.87 -22.00
N ASN A 202 26.70 -3.12 -21.52
CA ASN A 202 25.95 -3.52 -20.31
C ASN A 202 26.89 -3.60 -19.11
N TYR A 203 26.54 -2.88 -18.03
CA TYR A 203 27.34 -2.81 -16.79
C TYR A 203 26.82 -3.74 -15.69
N ARG A 204 25.74 -4.46 -15.92
CA ARG A 204 25.07 -5.31 -14.93
C ARG A 204 25.50 -6.76 -15.02
N SER A 205 25.27 -7.40 -16.13
CA SER A 205 25.30 -8.85 -16.31
C SER A 205 26.59 -9.35 -16.96
N THR A 206 26.94 -10.61 -16.70
CA THR A 206 28.01 -11.30 -17.43
C THR A 206 27.60 -11.51 -18.88
N GLN A 207 28.61 -11.68 -19.78
CA GLN A 207 28.33 -11.87 -21.22
C GLN A 207 27.43 -13.08 -21.46
N LEU A 208 27.65 -14.18 -20.75
CA LEU A 208 26.89 -15.41 -20.95
C LEU A 208 25.39 -15.25 -20.64
N ILE A 209 25.04 -14.44 -19.60
CA ILE A 209 23.65 -14.12 -19.27
C ILE A 209 23.03 -13.30 -20.41
N LEU A 210 23.76 -12.33 -20.94
CA LEU A 210 23.31 -11.51 -22.07
C LEU A 210 23.08 -12.34 -23.32
N ASP A 211 24.04 -13.22 -23.67
CA ASP A 211 23.95 -14.09 -24.86
C ASP A 211 22.80 -15.09 -24.76
N ALA A 212 22.58 -15.64 -23.55
CA ALA A 212 21.44 -16.51 -23.30
C ALA A 212 20.11 -15.75 -23.42
N ALA A 213 20.01 -14.55 -22.87
CA ALA A 213 18.82 -13.70 -22.99
C ALA A 213 18.57 -13.28 -24.46
N GLU A 214 19.63 -12.93 -25.20
CA GLU A 214 19.53 -12.61 -26.64
C GLU A 214 19.08 -13.83 -27.45
N SER A 215 19.55 -15.04 -27.11
CA SER A 215 19.13 -16.27 -27.82
C SER A 215 17.63 -16.51 -27.70
N VAL A 216 16.98 -16.07 -26.64
CA VAL A 216 15.51 -16.14 -26.45
C VAL A 216 14.82 -15.01 -27.21
N ILE A 217 15.20 -13.74 -26.94
CA ILE A 217 14.44 -12.58 -27.44
C ILE A 217 14.50 -12.43 -28.98
N LYS A 218 15.53 -12.98 -29.64
CA LYS A 218 15.64 -12.98 -31.10
C LYS A 218 14.50 -13.72 -31.84
N HIS A 219 13.72 -14.54 -31.09
CA HIS A 219 12.56 -15.24 -31.67
C HIS A 219 11.31 -14.34 -31.73
N ASN A 220 11.36 -13.11 -31.22
CA ASN A 220 10.31 -12.12 -31.44
C ASN A 220 10.40 -11.56 -32.88
N SER A 221 9.26 -11.44 -33.54
CA SER A 221 9.17 -10.90 -34.90
C SER A 221 9.15 -9.39 -34.94
N THR A 222 8.57 -8.74 -33.87
CA THR A 222 8.49 -7.29 -33.81
C THR A 222 9.69 -6.74 -33.06
N ARG A 223 10.68 -6.22 -33.76
CA ARG A 223 11.89 -5.64 -33.20
C ARG A 223 12.16 -4.25 -33.75
N ILE A 224 12.87 -3.42 -32.96
CA ILE A 224 13.22 -2.05 -33.36
C ILE A 224 14.11 -2.03 -34.64
N ASN A 225 14.89 -3.08 -34.85
CA ASN A 225 15.75 -3.21 -36.05
C ASN A 225 14.98 -3.26 -37.37
N ASP A 226 13.68 -3.62 -37.32
CA ASP A 226 12.80 -3.63 -38.50
C ASP A 226 12.43 -2.20 -38.93
N VAL A 227 12.54 -1.22 -38.02
CA VAL A 227 12.20 0.19 -38.26
C VAL A 227 13.45 1.06 -38.40
N VAL A 228 14.43 0.82 -37.56
CA VAL A 228 15.69 1.59 -37.58
C VAL A 228 16.81 0.70 -38.10
N LYS A 229 17.25 1.00 -39.31
CA LYS A 229 18.35 0.27 -39.94
C LYS A 229 19.68 0.61 -39.23
N ASP A 230 20.60 -0.37 -39.21
CA ASP A 230 21.95 -0.23 -38.65
C ASP A 230 22.05 -0.14 -37.09
N LEU A 231 20.98 -0.45 -36.37
CA LEU A 231 21.05 -0.68 -34.94
C LEU A 231 21.74 -2.05 -34.66
N ASN A 232 22.80 -2.01 -33.85
CA ASN A 232 23.37 -3.25 -33.31
C ASN A 232 22.79 -3.53 -31.92
N PRO A 233 21.82 -4.44 -31.76
CA PRO A 233 21.21 -4.75 -30.47
C PRO A 233 22.10 -5.63 -29.58
N HIS A 234 23.24 -6.13 -30.07
CA HIS A 234 24.12 -6.99 -29.29
C HIS A 234 24.74 -6.24 -28.12
N LEU A 235 24.44 -6.70 -26.89
CA LEU A 235 24.95 -6.12 -25.67
C LEU A 235 26.31 -6.75 -25.31
N VAL A 236 27.27 -5.88 -25.03
CA VAL A 236 28.61 -6.28 -24.61
C VAL A 236 28.76 -6.02 -23.11
N SER A 237 29.12 -7.04 -22.33
CA SER A 237 29.34 -6.92 -20.91
C SER A 237 30.57 -6.06 -20.59
N SER A 238 30.43 -5.04 -19.71
CA SER A 238 31.54 -4.23 -19.23
C SER A 238 32.41 -4.96 -18.21
N PRO A 239 31.85 -5.72 -17.25
CA PRO A 239 32.67 -6.67 -16.50
C PRO A 239 33.15 -7.70 -17.50
N LYS A 240 34.47 -7.71 -17.82
CA LYS A 240 35.08 -8.70 -18.74
C LYS A 240 34.99 -10.14 -18.22
N SER A 241 34.14 -10.44 -17.28
CA SER A 241 33.82 -11.76 -16.78
C SER A 241 32.93 -12.45 -17.81
N THR A 242 33.38 -13.55 -18.34
CA THR A 242 32.58 -14.41 -19.23
C THR A 242 31.44 -15.04 -18.49
N GLY A 243 31.53 -15.13 -17.16
CA GLY A 243 30.55 -15.84 -16.30
C GLY A 243 30.66 -17.36 -16.44
N ASP A 244 30.01 -18.08 -15.51
CA ASP A 244 29.81 -19.53 -15.62
C ASP A 244 28.54 -19.82 -16.41
N GLN A 245 28.38 -21.03 -16.97
CA GLN A 245 27.15 -21.46 -17.63
C GLN A 245 25.94 -21.29 -16.70
N LEU A 246 24.79 -20.96 -17.30
CA LEU A 246 23.53 -20.87 -16.57
C LEU A 246 23.18 -22.24 -15.99
N THR A 247 22.80 -22.29 -14.74
CA THR A 247 22.42 -23.55 -14.09
C THR A 247 20.99 -23.93 -14.44
N LEU A 248 20.78 -25.17 -14.90
CA LEU A 248 19.45 -25.75 -15.10
C LEU A 248 19.23 -26.90 -14.11
N ALA A 249 18.25 -26.76 -13.22
CA ALA A 249 17.87 -27.78 -12.25
C ALA A 249 16.53 -28.39 -12.63
N THR A 250 16.53 -29.73 -12.83
CA THR A 250 15.33 -30.50 -13.11
C THR A 250 15.07 -31.47 -11.97
N VAL A 251 13.84 -31.44 -11.42
CA VAL A 251 13.47 -32.27 -10.28
C VAL A 251 12.10 -32.94 -10.50
N SER A 252 11.76 -33.92 -9.66
CA SER A 252 10.52 -34.68 -9.81
C SER A 252 9.26 -33.95 -9.36
N SER A 253 9.36 -33.09 -8.32
CA SER A 253 8.22 -32.46 -7.67
C SER A 253 8.47 -31.00 -7.28
N SER A 254 7.40 -30.24 -7.09
CA SER A 254 7.49 -28.85 -6.60
C SER A 254 8.16 -28.74 -5.23
N THR A 255 8.03 -29.75 -4.37
CA THR A 255 8.72 -29.78 -3.08
C THR A 255 10.22 -29.94 -3.28
N ALA A 256 10.65 -30.85 -4.17
CA ALA A 256 12.05 -31.04 -4.50
C ALA A 256 12.66 -29.77 -5.15
N GLU A 257 11.89 -29.05 -5.96
CA GLU A 257 12.33 -27.77 -6.55
C GLU A 257 12.61 -26.74 -5.47
N GLY A 258 11.68 -26.54 -4.53
CA GLY A 258 11.86 -25.61 -3.43
C GLY A 258 13.03 -25.97 -2.51
N VAL A 259 13.23 -27.28 -2.24
CA VAL A 259 14.37 -27.79 -1.46
C VAL A 259 15.69 -27.53 -2.17
N TYR A 260 15.77 -27.80 -3.47
CA TYR A 260 16.93 -27.50 -4.28
C TYR A 260 17.32 -26.02 -4.20
N LEU A 261 16.33 -25.13 -4.37
CA LEU A 261 16.54 -23.68 -4.26
C LEU A 261 17.06 -23.29 -2.88
N ALA A 262 16.45 -23.82 -1.81
CA ALA A 262 16.86 -23.54 -0.44
C ALA A 262 18.31 -23.98 -0.18
N GLN A 263 18.71 -25.16 -0.66
CA GLN A 263 20.09 -25.67 -0.54
C GLN A 263 21.10 -24.83 -1.33
N ALA A 264 20.76 -24.48 -2.56
CA ALA A 264 21.63 -23.64 -3.42
C ALA A 264 21.82 -22.24 -2.79
N ILE A 265 20.76 -21.64 -2.27
CA ILE A 265 20.81 -20.35 -1.59
C ILE A 265 21.64 -20.45 -0.30
N GLN A 266 21.44 -21.50 0.53
CA GLN A 266 22.27 -21.69 1.74
C GLN A 266 23.76 -21.81 1.39
N LYS A 267 24.10 -22.45 0.26
CA LYS A 267 25.49 -22.57 -0.20
C LYS A 267 26.07 -21.19 -0.56
N LEU A 268 25.29 -20.34 -1.23
CA LEU A 268 25.70 -18.96 -1.55
C LEU A 268 25.90 -18.12 -0.27
N ILE A 269 24.99 -18.19 0.67
CA ILE A 269 25.10 -17.45 1.94
C ILE A 269 26.34 -17.93 2.72
N LYS A 270 26.59 -19.25 2.78
CA LYS A 270 27.79 -19.81 3.42
C LYS A 270 29.09 -19.40 2.74
N SER A 271 29.06 -19.12 1.44
CA SER A 271 30.21 -18.58 0.70
C SER A 271 30.40 -17.06 0.86
N GLY A 272 29.57 -16.39 1.65
CA GLY A 272 29.68 -14.97 1.98
C GLY A 272 28.79 -14.04 1.16
N THR A 273 27.88 -14.56 0.32
CA THR A 273 26.91 -13.74 -0.39
C THR A 273 25.88 -13.17 0.60
N LYS A 274 25.59 -11.87 0.50
CA LYS A 274 24.55 -11.24 1.31
C LYS A 274 23.17 -11.74 0.85
N PRO A 275 22.24 -12.11 1.75
CA PRO A 275 20.89 -12.51 1.39
C PRO A 275 20.16 -11.50 0.49
N SER A 276 20.36 -10.19 0.70
CA SER A 276 19.78 -9.12 -0.13
C SER A 276 20.26 -9.11 -1.59
N GLU A 277 21.35 -9.77 -1.91
CA GLU A 277 21.87 -9.93 -3.28
C GLU A 277 21.38 -11.22 -3.97
N ILE A 278 20.41 -11.90 -3.36
CA ILE A 278 19.80 -13.13 -3.87
C ILE A 278 18.31 -12.91 -4.10
N ALA A 279 17.84 -13.21 -5.31
CA ALA A 279 16.42 -13.16 -5.63
C ALA A 279 15.89 -14.47 -6.21
N VAL A 280 14.64 -14.82 -5.86
CA VAL A 280 13.87 -15.86 -6.52
C VAL A 280 12.71 -15.20 -7.25
N ILE A 281 12.74 -15.30 -8.57
CA ILE A 281 11.74 -14.71 -9.45
C ILE A 281 10.77 -15.78 -9.91
N TYR A 282 9.48 -15.53 -9.75
CA TYR A 282 8.39 -16.43 -10.17
C TYR A 282 7.36 -15.68 -11.01
N ARG A 283 6.47 -16.42 -11.65
CA ARG A 283 5.46 -15.83 -12.55
C ARG A 283 4.22 -15.34 -11.81
N ALA A 284 3.77 -16.07 -10.80
CA ALA A 284 2.53 -15.77 -10.09
C ALA A 284 2.77 -15.67 -8.56
N ASN A 285 2.11 -14.71 -7.91
CA ASN A 285 2.22 -14.49 -6.46
C ASN A 285 1.82 -15.73 -5.62
N ALA A 286 0.95 -16.60 -6.14
CA ALA A 286 0.58 -17.84 -5.47
C ALA A 286 1.79 -18.79 -5.25
N ASP A 287 2.82 -18.68 -6.09
CA ASP A 287 4.02 -19.52 -6.00
C ASP A 287 4.89 -19.14 -4.78
N ALA A 288 4.81 -17.89 -4.30
CA ALA A 288 5.55 -17.42 -3.12
C ALA A 288 5.21 -18.21 -1.86
N LYS A 289 3.95 -18.62 -1.67
CA LYS A 289 3.51 -19.32 -0.47
C LYS A 289 4.19 -20.68 -0.29
N SER A 290 4.34 -21.44 -1.37
CA SER A 290 5.00 -22.76 -1.32
C SER A 290 6.49 -22.62 -1.03
N LEU A 291 7.17 -21.65 -1.64
CA LEU A 291 8.58 -21.34 -1.39
C LEU A 291 8.80 -20.85 0.03
N SER A 292 7.96 -19.95 0.54
CA SER A 292 8.05 -19.40 1.89
C SER A 292 8.04 -20.51 2.96
N ASN A 293 7.16 -21.50 2.81
CA ASN A 293 7.08 -22.63 3.75
C ASN A 293 8.38 -23.43 3.80
N ILE A 294 9.02 -23.63 2.65
CA ILE A 294 10.28 -24.36 2.57
C ILE A 294 11.43 -23.51 3.13
N PHE A 295 11.49 -22.23 2.81
CA PHE A 295 12.52 -21.31 3.28
C PHE A 295 12.52 -21.19 4.81
N ILE A 296 11.33 -21.11 5.44
CA ILE A 296 11.18 -21.15 6.90
C ILE A 296 11.83 -22.41 7.48
N LYS A 297 11.61 -23.58 6.87
CA LYS A 297 12.16 -24.86 7.35
C LYS A 297 13.68 -24.94 7.22
N TYR A 298 14.22 -24.28 6.20
CA TYR A 298 15.68 -24.20 6.00
C TYR A 298 16.34 -23.02 6.73
N GLY A 299 15.56 -22.26 7.54
CA GLY A 299 16.06 -21.11 8.31
C GLY A 299 16.57 -19.98 7.41
N LEU A 300 15.94 -19.79 6.26
CA LEU A 300 16.28 -18.74 5.31
C LEU A 300 15.35 -17.55 5.52
N ASP A 301 15.93 -16.38 5.80
CA ASP A 301 15.20 -15.11 5.86
C ASP A 301 14.86 -14.62 4.47
N TYR A 302 13.58 -14.29 4.24
CA TYR A 302 13.10 -13.81 2.96
C TYR A 302 12.15 -12.62 3.12
N ALA A 303 12.03 -11.82 2.06
CA ALA A 303 11.07 -10.74 1.89
C ALA A 303 10.29 -10.96 0.59
N VAL A 304 8.95 -10.94 0.65
CA VAL A 304 8.10 -11.03 -0.55
C VAL A 304 7.86 -9.61 -1.05
N GLN A 305 8.35 -9.32 -2.25
CA GLN A 305 8.14 -8.02 -2.89
C GLN A 305 6.75 -7.98 -3.54
N GLY A 306 6.03 -6.88 -3.31
CA GLY A 306 4.65 -6.72 -3.80
C GLY A 306 3.59 -7.12 -2.77
N GLY A 307 4.02 -7.33 -1.51
CA GLY A 307 3.15 -7.56 -0.35
C GLY A 307 2.32 -8.85 -0.43
N GLY A 308 2.13 -9.51 0.71
CA GLY A 308 1.06 -10.50 0.86
C GLY A 308 -0.30 -9.80 0.89
N ASP A 309 -1.35 -10.51 0.49
CA ASP A 309 -2.70 -10.02 0.73
C ASP A 309 -3.03 -10.18 2.22
N VAL A 310 -3.14 -9.05 2.91
CA VAL A 310 -3.46 -9.00 4.35
C VAL A 310 -4.79 -9.69 4.65
N LEU A 311 -5.76 -9.64 3.72
CA LEU A 311 -7.06 -10.29 3.87
C LEU A 311 -7.00 -11.82 3.78
N ALA A 312 -5.88 -12.39 3.34
CA ALA A 312 -5.64 -13.84 3.33
C ALA A 312 -4.80 -14.32 4.52
N ASP A 313 -4.33 -13.40 5.38
CA ASP A 313 -3.50 -13.73 6.54
C ASP A 313 -4.32 -14.34 7.68
N PRO A 314 -3.88 -15.45 8.31
CA PRO A 314 -4.60 -16.08 9.41
C PRO A 314 -4.87 -15.14 10.59
N THR A 315 -3.93 -14.26 10.96
CA THR A 315 -4.11 -13.29 12.05
C THR A 315 -5.25 -12.33 11.75
N VAL A 316 -5.31 -11.84 10.52
CA VAL A 316 -6.38 -10.93 10.07
C VAL A 316 -7.71 -11.67 9.99
N LEU A 317 -7.72 -12.86 9.40
CA LEU A 317 -8.92 -13.69 9.29
C LEU A 317 -9.51 -14.05 10.66
N HIS A 318 -8.68 -14.38 11.65
CA HIS A 318 -9.14 -14.65 13.02
C HIS A 318 -9.81 -13.42 13.64
N PHE A 319 -9.24 -12.23 13.47
CA PHE A 319 -9.85 -11.00 13.99
C PHE A 319 -11.14 -10.64 13.25
N LEU A 320 -11.17 -10.75 11.91
CA LEU A 320 -12.39 -10.58 11.12
C LEU A 320 -13.49 -11.55 11.54
N LYS A 321 -13.12 -12.79 11.93
CA LYS A 321 -14.08 -13.76 12.46
C LYS A 321 -14.73 -13.30 13.76
N ILE A 322 -13.96 -12.66 14.68
CA ILE A 322 -14.52 -12.06 15.90
C ILE A 322 -15.53 -10.96 15.54
N LEU A 323 -15.18 -10.08 14.58
CA LEU A 323 -16.10 -9.03 14.10
C LEU A 323 -17.37 -9.62 13.49
N SER A 324 -17.25 -10.70 12.71
CA SER A 324 -18.39 -11.38 12.10
C SER A 324 -19.36 -11.93 13.17
N VAL A 325 -18.84 -12.56 14.23
CA VAL A 325 -19.69 -13.08 15.33
C VAL A 325 -20.45 -11.97 16.04
N ILE A 326 -19.86 -10.79 16.23
CA ILE A 326 -20.56 -9.63 16.82
C ILE A 326 -21.74 -9.22 15.94
N TYR A 327 -21.60 -9.30 14.62
CA TYR A 327 -22.67 -9.04 13.68
C TYR A 327 -23.73 -10.16 13.70
N ASP A 328 -23.31 -11.44 13.66
CA ASP A 328 -24.18 -12.63 13.62
C ASP A 328 -25.07 -12.72 14.86
N LEU A 329 -24.62 -12.18 16.02
CA LEU A 329 -25.41 -12.10 17.24
C LEU A 329 -26.76 -11.39 17.02
N ARG A 330 -26.86 -10.49 16.03
CA ARG A 330 -28.11 -9.80 15.66
C ARG A 330 -29.04 -10.68 14.86
N THR A 331 -28.49 -11.49 13.94
CA THR A 331 -29.24 -12.28 12.98
C THR A 331 -29.45 -13.70 13.46
N LYS A 332 -28.52 -14.21 14.26
CA LYS A 332 -28.44 -15.63 14.74
C LYS A 332 -28.43 -16.66 13.58
N GLU A 333 -27.90 -16.26 12.42
CA GLU A 333 -27.96 -17.07 11.21
C GLU A 333 -26.77 -18.01 11.07
N ASP A 334 -25.59 -17.68 11.66
CA ASP A 334 -24.36 -18.46 11.50
C ASP A 334 -23.72 -18.85 12.84
N ASP A 335 -23.96 -20.06 13.26
CA ASP A 335 -23.35 -20.69 14.43
C ASP A 335 -21.87 -21.05 14.22
N LEU A 336 -21.43 -21.21 12.95
CA LEU A 336 -20.07 -21.65 12.63
C LEU A 336 -19.04 -20.63 13.09
N ASN A 337 -19.34 -19.35 12.96
CA ASN A 337 -18.47 -18.28 13.40
C ASN A 337 -18.29 -18.30 14.91
N LEU A 338 -19.38 -18.43 15.68
CA LEU A 338 -19.33 -18.55 17.16
C LEU A 338 -18.58 -19.81 17.58
N PHE A 339 -18.89 -20.94 16.96
CA PHE A 339 -18.17 -22.21 17.19
C PHE A 339 -16.67 -22.03 17.01
N THR A 340 -16.27 -21.35 15.95
CA THR A 340 -14.85 -21.13 15.61
C THR A 340 -14.15 -20.28 16.65
N ILE A 341 -14.73 -19.13 17.05
CA ILE A 341 -14.06 -18.22 17.99
C ILE A 341 -13.98 -18.80 19.40
N LEU A 342 -14.92 -19.64 19.82
CA LEU A 342 -14.88 -20.31 21.11
C LEU A 342 -13.68 -21.27 21.25
N HIS A 343 -13.05 -21.67 20.13
CA HIS A 343 -11.81 -22.44 20.11
C HIS A 343 -10.54 -21.57 20.13
N TYR A 344 -10.66 -20.25 20.17
CA TYR A 344 -9.49 -19.38 20.26
C TYR A 344 -8.95 -19.35 21.69
N ASP A 345 -7.65 -19.56 21.83
CA ASP A 345 -6.95 -19.60 23.12
C ASP A 345 -7.20 -18.36 23.99
N ILE A 346 -7.46 -17.20 23.35
CA ILE A 346 -7.74 -15.93 24.04
C ILE A 346 -8.99 -15.96 24.93
N PHE A 347 -9.91 -16.86 24.65
CA PHE A 347 -11.15 -16.98 25.41
C PHE A 347 -11.10 -18.07 26.51
N HIS A 348 -10.04 -18.87 26.56
CA HIS A 348 -9.81 -19.91 27.57
C HIS A 348 -10.95 -20.90 27.74
N VAL A 349 -11.66 -21.21 26.65
CA VAL A 349 -12.78 -22.17 26.64
C VAL A 349 -12.26 -23.60 26.36
N ASP A 350 -12.70 -24.58 27.14
CA ASP A 350 -12.36 -25.99 26.88
C ASP A 350 -13.05 -26.46 25.58
N PRO A 351 -12.29 -26.92 24.57
CA PRO A 351 -12.85 -27.45 23.32
C PRO A 351 -13.94 -28.53 23.52
N LEU A 352 -13.83 -29.36 24.58
CA LEU A 352 -14.84 -30.35 24.88
C LEU A 352 -16.17 -29.71 25.28
N ASP A 353 -16.14 -28.59 26.00
CA ASP A 353 -17.36 -27.87 26.38
C ASP A 353 -18.03 -27.28 25.15
N VAL A 354 -17.27 -26.75 24.17
CA VAL A 354 -17.82 -26.28 22.89
C VAL A 354 -18.55 -27.40 22.16
N LEU A 355 -17.98 -28.62 22.14
CA LEU A 355 -18.61 -29.81 21.54
C LEU A 355 -19.89 -30.21 22.25
N LYS A 356 -19.93 -30.17 23.61
CA LYS A 356 -21.16 -30.44 24.40
C LYS A 356 -22.27 -29.45 24.06
N ILE A 357 -21.94 -28.15 23.96
CA ILE A 357 -22.92 -27.10 23.57
C ILE A 357 -23.39 -27.30 22.14
N SER A 358 -22.49 -27.62 21.21
CA SER A 358 -22.85 -27.90 19.81
C SER A 358 -23.81 -29.12 19.70
N ARG A 359 -23.55 -30.17 20.49
CA ARG A 359 -24.45 -31.31 20.53
C ARG A 359 -25.82 -30.96 21.12
N ALA A 360 -25.85 -30.20 22.22
CA ALA A 360 -27.11 -29.72 22.81
C ALA A 360 -27.90 -28.85 21.83
N ALA A 361 -27.25 -27.98 21.08
CA ALA A 361 -27.87 -27.17 20.04
C ALA A 361 -28.53 -28.05 18.97
N SER A 362 -27.85 -29.08 18.52
CA SER A 362 -28.39 -30.07 17.56
C SER A 362 -29.58 -30.83 18.13
N ASP A 363 -29.47 -31.36 19.38
CA ASP A 363 -30.53 -32.15 20.03
C ASP A 363 -31.80 -31.34 20.28
N HIS A 364 -31.65 -30.04 20.61
CA HIS A 364 -32.77 -29.12 20.86
C HIS A 364 -33.19 -28.32 19.64
N LYS A 365 -32.56 -28.49 18.47
CA LYS A 365 -32.80 -27.71 17.26
C LYS A 365 -32.74 -26.20 17.50
N ALA A 366 -31.78 -25.77 18.32
CA ALA A 366 -31.52 -24.42 18.73
C ALA A 366 -30.18 -23.94 18.16
N THR A 367 -29.91 -22.64 18.18
CA THR A 367 -28.60 -22.10 17.83
C THR A 367 -27.63 -22.23 19.01
N LEU A 368 -26.32 -22.14 18.76
CA LEU A 368 -25.32 -22.08 19.82
C LEU A 368 -25.57 -20.86 20.75
N PHE A 369 -25.97 -19.73 20.17
CA PHE A 369 -26.34 -18.54 20.92
C PHE A 369 -27.49 -18.80 21.89
N ASP A 370 -28.53 -19.50 21.46
CA ASP A 370 -29.69 -19.80 22.28
C ASP A 370 -29.37 -20.78 23.43
N VAL A 371 -28.56 -21.80 23.16
CA VAL A 371 -28.08 -22.74 24.18
C VAL A 371 -27.24 -22.06 25.24
N ILE A 372 -26.33 -21.17 24.86
CA ILE A 372 -25.47 -20.41 25.80
C ILE A 372 -26.31 -19.40 26.60
N ALA A 373 -27.33 -18.78 25.99
CA ALA A 373 -28.22 -17.84 26.64
C ALA A 373 -29.21 -18.50 27.60
N ASP A 374 -29.57 -19.78 27.39
CA ASP A 374 -30.44 -20.53 28.31
C ASP A 374 -29.64 -21.04 29.51
N THR A 375 -29.74 -20.35 30.61
CA THR A 375 -29.00 -20.66 31.86
C THR A 375 -29.36 -22.01 32.43
N SER A 376 -30.58 -22.52 32.22
CA SER A 376 -31.02 -23.83 32.72
C SER A 376 -30.42 -24.96 31.90
N LEU A 377 -30.50 -24.84 30.59
CA LEU A 377 -29.92 -25.82 29.66
C LEU A 377 -28.39 -25.84 29.79
N LEU A 378 -27.75 -24.70 29.82
CA LEU A 378 -26.30 -24.60 29.97
C LEU A 378 -25.80 -25.22 31.29
N SER A 379 -26.60 -25.09 32.37
CA SER A 379 -26.27 -25.69 33.68
C SER A 379 -26.37 -27.19 33.68
N SER A 380 -27.19 -27.77 32.82
CA SER A 380 -27.38 -29.24 32.71
C SER A 380 -26.23 -29.95 31.98
N LEU A 381 -25.38 -29.21 31.23
CA LEU A 381 -24.37 -29.77 30.34
C LEU A 381 -23.07 -30.18 31.06
N ALA A 382 -22.93 -29.97 32.37
CA ALA A 382 -21.71 -30.30 33.15
C ALA A 382 -20.43 -29.74 32.46
N LEU A 383 -20.41 -28.42 32.23
CA LEU A 383 -19.29 -27.71 31.59
C LEU A 383 -18.22 -27.37 32.62
N THR A 384 -16.95 -27.45 32.21
CA THR A 384 -15.77 -27.03 32.99
C THR A 384 -15.50 -25.53 32.91
N THR A 385 -15.73 -24.92 31.74
CA THR A 385 -15.46 -23.50 31.41
C THR A 385 -16.75 -22.72 31.16
N LYS A 386 -17.79 -23.02 31.94
CA LYS A 386 -19.10 -22.35 31.82
C LYS A 386 -19.01 -20.83 32.02
N ALA A 387 -18.21 -20.38 32.97
CA ALA A 387 -18.08 -18.97 33.30
C ALA A 387 -17.43 -18.19 32.15
N GLU A 388 -16.41 -18.76 31.55
CA GLU A 388 -15.69 -18.21 30.41
C GLU A 388 -16.61 -18.09 29.19
N ILE A 389 -17.41 -19.13 28.90
CA ILE A 389 -18.37 -19.13 27.79
C ILE A 389 -19.42 -18.04 27.96
N VAL A 390 -19.98 -17.90 29.15
CA VAL A 390 -20.98 -16.84 29.46
C VAL A 390 -20.32 -15.46 29.35
N ALA A 391 -19.07 -15.31 29.83
CA ALA A 391 -18.33 -14.05 29.72
C ALA A 391 -18.05 -13.66 28.27
N VAL A 392 -17.73 -14.61 27.40
CA VAL A 392 -17.55 -14.35 25.95
C VAL A 392 -18.84 -13.80 25.35
N LEU A 393 -19.98 -14.46 25.59
CA LEU A 393 -21.27 -13.99 25.04
C LEU A 393 -21.65 -12.60 25.57
N ALA A 394 -21.41 -12.34 26.86
CA ALA A 394 -21.64 -11.02 27.45
C ALA A 394 -20.77 -9.93 26.82
N LYS A 395 -19.49 -10.22 26.56
CA LYS A 395 -18.59 -9.30 25.85
C LYS A 395 -19.07 -9.00 24.42
N LEU A 396 -19.43 -10.05 23.68
CA LEU A 396 -19.95 -9.91 22.31
C LEU A 396 -21.19 -9.02 22.27
N ALA A 397 -22.13 -9.20 23.23
CA ALA A 397 -23.33 -8.36 23.35
C ALA A 397 -22.99 -6.91 23.71
N ALA A 398 -22.01 -6.69 24.62
CA ALA A 398 -21.54 -5.35 24.96
C ALA A 398 -20.94 -4.63 23.75
N TRP A 399 -20.11 -5.30 22.96
CA TRP A 399 -19.49 -4.72 21.75
C TRP A 399 -20.53 -4.40 20.67
N GLN A 400 -21.58 -5.20 20.55
CA GLN A 400 -22.68 -4.89 19.65
C GLN A 400 -23.36 -3.56 19.99
N GLY A 401 -23.48 -3.22 21.29
CA GLY A 401 -24.01 -1.94 21.75
C GLY A 401 -23.08 -0.76 21.42
N ILE A 402 -21.77 -0.98 21.37
CA ILE A 402 -20.78 0.05 21.05
C ILE A 402 -20.81 0.41 19.57
N ASP A 403 -20.95 -0.56 18.67
CA ASP A 403 -21.07 -0.32 17.21
C ASP A 403 -22.16 0.69 16.86
N ALA A 404 -23.24 0.73 17.64
CA ALA A 404 -24.33 1.65 17.43
C ALA A 404 -24.06 3.11 17.86
N ASN A 405 -23.07 3.34 18.74
CA ASN A 405 -22.86 4.60 19.46
C ASN A 405 -21.46 5.20 19.29
N SER A 406 -20.61 4.60 18.46
CA SER A 406 -19.23 5.06 18.22
C SER A 406 -18.91 5.05 16.74
N THR A 407 -17.80 5.67 16.35
CA THR A 407 -17.28 5.48 15.00
C THR A 407 -16.81 4.05 14.83
N PHE A 408 -16.83 3.54 13.60
CA PHE A 408 -16.34 2.18 13.34
C PHE A 408 -14.87 2.00 13.76
N VAL A 409 -14.05 3.04 13.64
CA VAL A 409 -12.63 3.02 14.06
C VAL A 409 -12.47 2.86 15.57
N GLU A 410 -13.29 3.56 16.37
CA GLU A 410 -13.34 3.42 17.83
C GLU A 410 -13.84 2.04 18.25
N PHE A 411 -14.89 1.55 17.58
CA PHE A 411 -15.42 0.20 17.77
C PHE A 411 -14.35 -0.86 17.49
N PHE A 412 -13.65 -0.76 16.35
CA PHE A 412 -12.59 -1.68 15.94
C PHE A 412 -11.46 -1.72 16.99
N GLU A 413 -10.95 -0.54 17.41
CA GLU A 413 -9.90 -0.44 18.43
C GLU A 413 -10.35 -1.10 19.74
N LYS A 414 -11.58 -0.83 20.17
CA LYS A 414 -12.10 -1.34 21.42
C LYS A 414 -12.23 -2.86 21.41
N VAL A 415 -12.79 -3.44 20.33
CA VAL A 415 -12.86 -4.90 20.17
C VAL A 415 -11.45 -5.51 20.16
N LEU A 416 -10.50 -4.91 19.43
CA LEU A 416 -9.12 -5.41 19.34
C LEU A 416 -8.44 -5.46 20.73
N ASN A 417 -8.65 -4.45 21.56
CA ASN A 417 -8.04 -4.35 22.88
C ASN A 417 -8.78 -5.23 23.93
N GLU A 418 -10.11 -5.09 24.03
CA GLU A 418 -10.90 -5.75 25.08
C GLU A 418 -11.09 -7.25 24.88
N SER A 419 -10.99 -7.75 23.62
CA SER A 419 -11.02 -9.19 23.36
C SER A 419 -9.79 -9.92 23.88
N GLY A 420 -8.70 -9.20 24.15
CA GLY A 420 -7.40 -9.78 24.46
C GLY A 420 -6.60 -10.15 23.19
N TYR A 421 -7.16 -9.92 21.99
CA TYR A 421 -6.53 -10.29 20.72
C TYR A 421 -5.21 -9.57 20.48
N LEU A 422 -5.14 -8.28 20.74
CA LEU A 422 -3.89 -7.52 20.66
C LEU A 422 -2.83 -8.07 21.62
N ASN A 423 -3.22 -8.40 22.85
CA ASN A 423 -2.31 -8.97 23.82
C ASN A 423 -1.77 -10.33 23.37
N TRP A 424 -2.63 -11.18 22.80
CA TRP A 424 -2.22 -12.46 22.21
C TRP A 424 -1.23 -12.23 21.07
N VAL A 425 -1.53 -11.34 20.11
CA VAL A 425 -0.63 -11.03 18.99
C VAL A 425 0.75 -10.57 19.46
N LEU A 426 0.81 -9.72 20.51
CA LEU A 426 2.07 -9.19 21.05
C LEU A 426 2.93 -10.26 21.74
N HIS A 427 2.37 -11.40 22.15
CA HIS A 427 3.08 -12.52 22.78
C HIS A 427 3.38 -13.67 21.80
N GLU A 428 2.80 -13.64 20.60
CA GLU A 428 3.04 -14.65 19.58
C GLU A 428 4.42 -14.52 18.93
N PRO A 429 4.98 -15.64 18.48
CA PRO A 429 6.10 -15.60 17.55
C PRO A 429 5.74 -14.74 16.34
N ASP A 430 6.67 -13.95 15.83
CA ASP A 430 6.43 -13.06 14.68
C ASP A 430 5.42 -11.91 14.97
N ALA A 431 5.32 -11.50 16.26
CA ALA A 431 4.40 -10.45 16.73
C ALA A 431 4.44 -9.18 15.86
N HIS A 432 5.61 -8.78 15.40
CA HIS A 432 5.82 -7.58 14.59
C HIS A 432 5.13 -7.65 13.22
N ASN A 433 5.24 -8.77 12.49
CA ASN A 433 4.58 -8.94 11.20
C ASN A 433 3.07 -9.06 11.37
N ARG A 434 2.62 -9.79 12.40
CA ARG A 434 1.19 -9.90 12.74
C ARG A 434 0.58 -8.54 13.08
N LEU A 435 1.30 -7.74 13.86
CA LEU A 435 0.88 -6.38 14.20
C LEU A 435 0.89 -5.46 12.97
N ALA A 436 1.88 -5.57 12.08
CA ALA A 436 1.93 -4.82 10.82
C ALA A 436 0.70 -5.07 9.94
N ARG A 437 0.27 -6.34 9.84
CA ARG A 437 -0.94 -6.72 9.10
C ARG A 437 -2.22 -6.20 9.74
N LEU A 438 -2.33 -6.27 11.07
CA LEU A 438 -3.45 -5.65 11.79
C LEU A 438 -3.48 -4.13 11.62
N ASN A 439 -2.31 -3.47 11.63
CA ASN A 439 -2.21 -2.04 11.35
C ASN A 439 -2.64 -1.68 9.92
N THR A 440 -2.30 -2.53 8.95
CA THR A 440 -2.75 -2.35 7.57
C THR A 440 -4.27 -2.48 7.47
N LEU A 441 -4.86 -3.51 8.11
CA LEU A 441 -6.31 -3.68 8.18
C LEU A 441 -6.98 -2.47 8.85
N PHE A 442 -6.44 -2.00 9.97
CA PHE A 442 -6.97 -0.85 10.69
C PHE A 442 -6.84 0.46 9.89
N SER A 443 -5.74 0.63 9.16
CA SER A 443 -5.54 1.78 8.27
C SER A 443 -6.54 1.78 7.12
N SER A 444 -6.86 0.60 6.57
CA SER A 444 -7.93 0.44 5.58
C SER A 444 -9.30 0.80 6.17
N ALA A 445 -9.60 0.35 7.39
CA ALA A 445 -10.83 0.72 8.10
C ALA A 445 -10.92 2.24 8.32
N LYS A 446 -9.83 2.90 8.70
CA LYS A 446 -9.75 4.36 8.81
C LYS A 446 -10.03 5.06 7.49
N GLN A 447 -9.42 4.58 6.40
CA GLN A 447 -9.64 5.14 5.07
C GLN A 447 -11.09 5.00 4.65
N MET A 448 -11.70 3.81 4.83
CA MET A 448 -13.12 3.59 4.53
C MET A 448 -14.02 4.52 5.36
N ASN A 449 -13.72 4.68 6.67
CA ASN A 449 -14.51 5.54 7.56
C ASN A 449 -14.30 7.04 7.26
N SER A 450 -13.17 7.45 6.68
CA SER A 450 -12.96 8.83 6.25
C SER A 450 -13.74 9.19 4.99
N LEU A 451 -14.04 8.20 4.15
CA LEU A 451 -14.83 8.35 2.93
C LEU A 451 -16.33 8.19 3.19
N ASP A 452 -16.67 7.33 4.14
CA ASP A 452 -18.05 7.08 4.58
C ASP A 452 -18.14 7.21 6.11
N HIS A 453 -18.57 8.37 6.58
CA HIS A 453 -18.73 8.63 8.01
C HIS A 453 -19.82 7.80 8.68
N ALA A 454 -20.73 7.19 7.89
CA ALA A 454 -21.77 6.28 8.36
C ALA A 454 -21.33 4.81 8.37
N LEU A 455 -20.04 4.54 8.09
CA LEU A 455 -19.47 3.20 8.13
C LEU A 455 -19.77 2.53 9.48
N ASN A 456 -20.37 1.36 9.44
CA ASN A 456 -20.66 0.51 10.59
C ASN A 456 -20.16 -0.91 10.34
N LEU A 457 -20.28 -1.79 11.34
CA LEU A 457 -19.80 -3.16 11.28
C LEU A 457 -20.36 -3.94 10.07
N LYS A 458 -21.65 -3.80 9.77
CA LYS A 458 -22.30 -4.47 8.63
C LYS A 458 -21.63 -4.06 7.31
N THR A 459 -21.62 -2.75 7.06
CA THR A 459 -21.05 -2.20 5.81
C THR A 459 -19.57 -2.50 5.67
N TYR A 460 -18.84 -2.53 6.78
CA TYR A 460 -17.42 -2.91 6.77
C TYR A 460 -17.22 -4.38 6.36
N LEU A 461 -17.98 -5.31 6.96
CA LEU A 461 -17.89 -6.74 6.61
C LEU A 461 -18.32 -6.99 5.16
N GLU A 462 -19.36 -6.31 4.67
CA GLU A 462 -19.76 -6.36 3.25
C GLU A 462 -18.65 -5.87 2.32
N ASN A 463 -17.92 -4.83 2.71
CA ASN A 463 -16.75 -4.34 1.97
C ASN A 463 -15.61 -5.35 1.93
N ILE A 464 -15.31 -5.98 3.08
CA ILE A 464 -14.29 -7.03 3.16
C ILE A 464 -14.67 -8.23 2.31
N ASP A 465 -15.92 -8.69 2.38
CA ASP A 465 -16.43 -9.80 1.55
C ASP A 465 -16.32 -9.47 0.05
N LEU A 466 -16.67 -8.25 -0.33
CA LEU A 466 -16.53 -7.76 -1.71
C LEU A 466 -15.06 -7.81 -2.15
N MET A 467 -14.14 -7.34 -1.30
CA MET A 467 -12.70 -7.38 -1.59
C MET A 467 -12.20 -8.81 -1.76
N GLN A 468 -12.58 -9.73 -0.87
CA GLN A 468 -12.19 -11.13 -0.95
C GLN A 468 -12.77 -11.84 -2.17
N THR A 469 -14.07 -11.62 -2.46
CA THR A 469 -14.77 -12.21 -3.61
C THR A 469 -14.14 -11.80 -4.95
N HIS A 470 -13.71 -10.55 -5.06
CA HIS A 470 -13.10 -10.02 -6.29
C HIS A 470 -11.58 -10.01 -6.29
N ALA A 471 -10.94 -10.59 -5.27
CA ALA A 471 -9.50 -10.59 -5.10
C ALA A 471 -8.89 -9.17 -5.20
N ILE A 472 -9.60 -8.19 -4.62
CA ILE A 472 -9.06 -6.84 -4.36
C ILE A 472 -8.14 -6.99 -3.16
N ARG A 473 -6.84 -6.84 -3.39
CA ARG A 473 -5.83 -7.06 -2.37
C ARG A 473 -5.74 -5.88 -1.43
N LEU A 474 -5.54 -6.18 -0.17
CA LEU A 474 -5.05 -5.23 0.82
C LEU A 474 -3.55 -5.50 0.99
N GLU A 475 -2.73 -4.70 0.31
CA GLU A 475 -1.28 -4.88 0.33
C GLU A 475 -0.72 -4.54 1.71
N GLU A 476 0.13 -5.41 2.22
CA GLU A 476 0.81 -5.23 3.50
C GLU A 476 1.68 -3.97 3.44
N THR A 477 1.43 -3.02 4.32
CA THR A 477 2.32 -1.86 4.50
C THR A 477 3.63 -2.38 5.10
N GLN A 478 4.68 -2.43 4.30
CA GLN A 478 5.98 -2.92 4.76
C GLN A 478 6.54 -1.97 5.82
N PHE A 479 6.52 -2.38 7.08
CA PHE A 479 7.26 -1.75 8.15
C PHE A 479 8.68 -2.33 8.18
N GLY A 480 9.63 -1.59 7.57
CA GLY A 480 11.03 -1.97 7.51
C GLY A 480 11.29 -3.03 6.44
N ILE A 481 11.92 -2.64 5.35
CA ILE A 481 12.57 -3.56 4.44
C ILE A 481 13.56 -4.35 5.30
N ARG A 482 13.48 -5.68 5.29
CA ARG A 482 14.57 -6.50 5.82
C ARG A 482 15.77 -6.27 4.90
N ASP A 483 16.65 -5.34 5.28
CA ASP A 483 17.77 -4.89 4.46
C ASP A 483 18.72 -6.03 4.06
N ASN A 484 18.59 -7.19 4.68
CA ASN A 484 19.45 -8.36 4.42
C ASN A 484 18.64 -9.67 4.34
N ALA A 485 17.57 -9.68 3.52
CA ALA A 485 16.75 -10.88 3.28
C ALA A 485 16.76 -11.27 1.80
N ILE A 486 16.52 -12.55 1.52
CA ILE A 486 16.33 -13.07 0.16
C ILE A 486 15.06 -12.48 -0.43
N VAL A 487 15.13 -11.98 -1.64
CA VAL A 487 13.98 -11.35 -2.29
C VAL A 487 13.17 -12.40 -3.06
N LEU A 488 11.90 -12.55 -2.69
CA LEU A 488 10.90 -13.31 -3.45
C LEU A 488 10.03 -12.35 -4.25
N THR A 489 10.07 -12.40 -5.57
CA THR A 489 9.39 -11.40 -6.40
C THR A 489 8.80 -11.98 -7.68
N THR A 490 7.78 -11.31 -8.23
CA THR A 490 7.29 -11.66 -9.57
C THR A 490 8.20 -11.06 -10.65
N ALA A 491 8.17 -11.62 -11.85
CA ALA A 491 8.93 -11.07 -12.98
C ALA A 491 8.58 -9.61 -13.29
N HIS A 492 7.31 -9.22 -13.17
CA HIS A 492 6.88 -7.84 -13.36
C HIS A 492 7.44 -6.88 -12.31
N SER A 493 7.37 -7.29 -11.03
CA SER A 493 7.90 -6.48 -9.91
C SER A 493 9.42 -6.43 -9.89
N ALA A 494 10.10 -7.38 -10.54
CA ALA A 494 11.54 -7.42 -10.68
C ALA A 494 12.09 -6.39 -11.70
N LYS A 495 11.23 -5.81 -12.55
CA LYS A 495 11.67 -4.78 -13.52
C LYS A 495 12.25 -3.58 -12.78
N GLY A 496 13.37 -3.05 -13.26
CA GLY A 496 14.10 -1.95 -12.62
C GLY A 496 15.06 -2.39 -11.50
N LEU A 497 14.95 -3.65 -11.01
CA LEU A 497 15.80 -4.20 -9.95
C LEU A 497 16.88 -5.12 -10.49
N GLU A 498 17.87 -5.48 -9.64
CA GLU A 498 19.00 -6.32 -10.02
C GLU A 498 19.64 -6.97 -8.80
N TRP A 499 20.12 -8.21 -8.94
CA TRP A 499 20.74 -8.98 -7.86
C TRP A 499 21.99 -9.73 -8.36
N GLU A 500 22.90 -10.06 -7.47
CA GLU A 500 24.08 -10.86 -7.84
C GLU A 500 23.67 -12.27 -8.33
N HIS A 501 22.73 -12.90 -7.63
CA HIS A 501 22.29 -14.26 -7.90
C HIS A 501 20.78 -14.31 -8.06
N VAL A 502 20.31 -14.77 -9.22
CA VAL A 502 18.90 -14.89 -9.53
C VAL A 502 18.53 -16.34 -9.79
N PHE A 503 17.40 -16.74 -9.19
CA PHE A 503 16.76 -18.04 -9.40
C PHE A 503 15.42 -17.83 -10.08
N LEU A 504 15.18 -18.44 -11.23
CA LEU A 504 13.87 -18.49 -11.89
C LEU A 504 13.16 -19.78 -11.51
N TYR A 505 12.07 -19.65 -10.81
CA TYR A 505 11.27 -20.74 -10.27
C TYR A 505 10.15 -21.13 -11.21
N LYS A 506 9.90 -22.47 -11.31
CA LYS A 506 8.77 -23.06 -12.03
C LYS A 506 8.74 -22.67 -13.51
N VAL A 507 9.89 -22.87 -14.21
CA VAL A 507 10.04 -22.54 -15.62
C VAL A 507 9.39 -23.61 -16.49
N VAL A 508 8.04 -23.65 -16.47
CA VAL A 508 7.21 -24.62 -17.18
C VAL A 508 6.24 -23.93 -18.13
N ASP A 509 5.78 -24.67 -19.12
CA ASP A 509 4.76 -24.23 -20.07
C ASP A 509 3.45 -23.87 -19.36
N GLY A 510 2.75 -22.82 -19.79
CA GLY A 510 1.55 -22.29 -19.13
C GLY A 510 1.85 -21.43 -17.88
N ALA A 511 3.05 -21.47 -17.28
CA ALA A 511 3.53 -20.48 -16.35
C ALA A 511 4.36 -19.43 -17.11
N TRP A 512 5.39 -19.84 -17.82
CA TRP A 512 6.22 -19.03 -18.69
C TRP A 512 5.97 -19.40 -20.14
N GLY A 513 5.27 -18.54 -20.87
CA GLY A 513 4.78 -18.82 -22.22
C GLY A 513 3.43 -19.55 -22.24
N ASN A 514 2.76 -19.52 -23.37
CA ASN A 514 1.46 -20.14 -23.62
C ASN A 514 0.37 -19.86 -22.59
N ASN A 515 0.47 -18.71 -21.93
CA ASN A 515 -0.50 -18.30 -20.92
C ASN A 515 -1.79 -17.86 -21.64
N ALA A 516 -2.87 -18.60 -21.46
CA ALA A 516 -4.16 -18.28 -22.08
C ALA A 516 -4.85 -17.19 -21.27
N VAL A 517 -4.66 -15.93 -21.64
CA VAL A 517 -5.47 -14.83 -21.12
C VAL A 517 -6.84 -14.88 -21.78
N ARG A 518 -7.91 -15.09 -21.02
CA ARG A 518 -9.29 -15.03 -21.50
C ARG A 518 -9.86 -13.64 -21.20
N ASP A 519 -9.86 -12.77 -22.20
CA ASP A 519 -10.61 -11.53 -22.12
C ASP A 519 -12.11 -11.84 -22.19
N LEU A 520 -12.81 -11.57 -21.08
CA LEU A 520 -14.26 -11.74 -20.99
C LEU A 520 -15.03 -10.70 -21.83
N ILE A 521 -14.43 -9.52 -22.01
CA ILE A 521 -14.91 -8.44 -22.90
C ILE A 521 -13.76 -8.14 -23.87
N LYS A 522 -13.99 -8.42 -25.14
CA LYS A 522 -13.04 -8.11 -26.21
C LYS A 522 -13.37 -6.74 -26.78
N LEU A 523 -12.49 -5.79 -26.58
CA LEU A 523 -12.63 -4.45 -27.16
C LEU A 523 -12.44 -4.49 -28.69
N PRO A 524 -13.02 -3.54 -29.44
CA PRO A 524 -12.83 -3.40 -30.89
C PRO A 524 -11.35 -3.30 -31.27
N ALA A 525 -10.96 -3.95 -32.33
CA ALA A 525 -9.57 -3.93 -32.81
C ALA A 525 -9.10 -2.53 -33.24
N SER A 526 -10.03 -1.66 -33.65
CA SER A 526 -9.79 -0.27 -34.05
C SER A 526 -9.36 0.64 -32.92
N ILE A 527 -9.46 0.20 -31.66
CA ILE A 527 -9.01 0.95 -30.47
C ILE A 527 -7.50 0.91 -30.33
N LEU A 528 -6.85 -0.14 -30.84
CA LEU A 528 -5.39 -0.26 -30.79
C LEU A 528 -4.74 0.57 -31.93
N PRO A 529 -3.88 1.57 -31.62
CA PRO A 529 -3.60 2.72 -32.50
C PRO A 529 -2.89 2.45 -33.83
N LEU A 530 -2.32 1.30 -34.06
CA LEU A 530 -1.48 1.08 -35.26
C LEU A 530 -1.81 -0.19 -36.09
N THR A 531 -2.84 -0.90 -35.73
CA THR A 531 -3.15 -2.15 -36.44
C THR A 531 -4.52 -2.14 -37.08
N GLY A 532 -5.15 -1.10 -37.44
CA GLY A 532 -6.44 -1.00 -38.17
C GLY A 532 -6.93 -2.28 -38.91
N ALA A 533 -6.24 -3.39 -38.69
CA ALA A 533 -6.51 -4.72 -39.18
C ALA A 533 -7.03 -5.62 -38.06
N ARG A 534 -8.09 -6.31 -38.30
CA ARG A 534 -8.62 -7.39 -37.47
C ARG A 534 -7.55 -8.48 -37.34
N LEU A 535 -6.87 -8.56 -36.18
CA LEU A 535 -5.88 -9.64 -35.95
C LEU A 535 -6.60 -10.98 -35.89
N GLU A 536 -6.10 -11.94 -36.63
CA GLU A 536 -6.54 -13.31 -36.50
C GLU A 536 -6.16 -13.90 -35.12
N LYS A 537 -6.87 -14.95 -34.72
CA LYS A 537 -6.65 -15.60 -33.40
C LYS A 537 -5.20 -16.08 -33.23
N GLU A 538 -4.57 -16.50 -34.32
CA GLU A 538 -3.18 -16.99 -34.31
C GLU A 538 -2.18 -15.84 -34.16
N GLU A 539 -2.44 -14.67 -34.74
CA GLU A 539 -1.63 -13.46 -34.57
C GLU A 539 -1.71 -12.93 -33.15
N LEU A 540 -2.89 -12.99 -32.51
CA LEU A 540 -3.07 -12.60 -31.12
C LEU A 540 -2.27 -13.53 -30.19
N LYS A 541 -2.27 -14.83 -30.47
CA LYS A 541 -1.43 -15.79 -29.73
C LYS A 541 0.06 -15.51 -29.89
N ALA A 542 0.49 -15.24 -31.12
CA ALA A 542 1.88 -14.93 -31.44
C ALA A 542 2.34 -13.66 -30.64
N ARG A 543 1.53 -12.61 -30.67
CA ARG A 543 1.82 -11.39 -29.89
C ARG A 543 1.87 -11.64 -28.38
N ASN A 544 0.94 -12.42 -27.84
CA ASN A 544 0.97 -12.76 -26.42
C ASN A 544 2.22 -13.58 -26.06
N LEU A 545 2.65 -14.47 -26.95
CA LEU A 545 3.88 -15.23 -26.76
C LEU A 545 5.11 -14.32 -26.80
N GLU A 546 5.14 -13.31 -27.68
CA GLU A 546 6.20 -12.31 -27.73
C GLU A 546 6.27 -11.47 -26.43
N ASP A 547 5.13 -11.08 -25.87
CA ASP A 547 5.08 -10.34 -24.59
C ASP A 547 5.57 -11.21 -23.42
N GLU A 548 5.16 -12.49 -23.35
CA GLU A 548 5.68 -13.43 -22.37
C GLU A 548 7.19 -13.67 -22.54
N ARG A 549 7.71 -13.67 -23.78
CA ARG A 549 9.15 -13.79 -24.05
C ARG A 549 9.91 -12.54 -23.59
N ARG A 550 9.36 -11.32 -23.75
CA ARG A 550 9.92 -10.09 -23.19
C ARG A 550 9.97 -10.16 -21.66
N LEU A 551 8.90 -10.68 -21.04
CA LEU A 551 8.88 -10.86 -19.58
C LEU A 551 9.95 -11.84 -19.10
N PHE A 552 10.16 -12.93 -19.84
CA PHE A 552 11.22 -13.90 -19.55
C PHE A 552 12.60 -13.28 -19.76
N TYR A 553 12.81 -12.53 -20.84
CA TYR A 553 14.02 -11.75 -21.10
C TYR A 553 14.34 -10.79 -19.96
N VAL A 554 13.34 -10.04 -19.47
CA VAL A 554 13.49 -9.16 -18.31
C VAL A 554 13.94 -9.95 -17.08
N ALA A 555 13.34 -11.11 -16.81
CA ALA A 555 13.69 -11.93 -15.67
C ALA A 555 15.13 -12.48 -15.75
N LEU A 556 15.57 -12.93 -16.92
CA LEU A 556 16.94 -13.38 -17.16
C LEU A 556 17.96 -12.26 -16.88
N THR A 557 17.69 -11.06 -17.38
CA THR A 557 18.60 -9.90 -17.31
C THR A 557 18.59 -9.18 -15.95
N ARG A 558 17.93 -9.73 -14.91
CA ARG A 558 18.03 -9.21 -13.53
C ARG A 558 19.29 -9.71 -12.83
N ALA A 559 19.93 -10.76 -13.32
CA ALA A 559 21.11 -11.37 -12.73
C ALA A 559 22.39 -10.61 -13.09
N LYS A 560 23.24 -10.37 -12.08
CA LYS A 560 24.57 -9.80 -12.28
C LYS A 560 25.62 -10.88 -12.51
N LYS A 561 25.66 -11.92 -11.65
CA LYS A 561 26.72 -12.93 -11.61
C LYS A 561 26.25 -14.30 -12.06
N THR A 562 25.19 -14.85 -11.41
CA THR A 562 24.72 -16.19 -11.73
C THR A 562 23.21 -16.23 -11.92
N LEU A 563 22.78 -17.08 -12.81
CA LEU A 563 21.38 -17.34 -13.13
C LEU A 563 21.10 -18.84 -13.05
N THR A 564 20.13 -19.21 -12.22
CA THR A 564 19.65 -20.59 -12.06
C THR A 564 18.19 -20.69 -12.53
N LEU A 565 17.93 -21.60 -13.44
CA LEU A 565 16.61 -21.92 -13.94
C LEU A 565 16.16 -23.25 -13.32
N SER A 566 14.93 -23.35 -12.82
CA SER A 566 14.45 -24.60 -12.22
C SER A 566 13.04 -24.95 -12.68
N TYR A 567 12.76 -26.23 -12.77
CA TYR A 567 11.40 -26.75 -12.93
C TYR A 567 11.26 -28.16 -12.39
N ALA A 568 10.03 -28.52 -12.04
CA ALA A 568 9.66 -29.87 -11.61
C ALA A 568 8.84 -30.61 -12.68
N GLY A 569 8.99 -31.93 -12.76
CA GLY A 569 8.17 -32.78 -13.63
C GLY A 569 6.69 -32.82 -13.25
N GLY A 570 6.35 -32.46 -12.00
CA GLY A 570 4.97 -32.41 -11.55
C GLY A 570 4.70 -31.38 -10.45
N TYR A 571 3.53 -30.73 -10.54
CA TYR A 571 3.05 -29.76 -9.54
C TYR A 571 1.71 -30.20 -8.96
N SER A 572 1.58 -30.14 -7.62
CA SER A 572 0.33 -30.46 -6.95
C SER A 572 -0.62 -29.27 -6.96
N THR A 573 -1.84 -29.49 -7.42
CA THR A 573 -2.92 -28.49 -7.38
C THR A 573 -4.18 -29.17 -6.82
N TYR A 574 -4.72 -28.68 -5.70
CA TYR A 574 -5.88 -29.26 -5.00
C TYR A 574 -5.74 -30.79 -4.78
N GLY A 575 -4.56 -31.24 -4.31
CA GLY A 575 -4.29 -32.66 -4.01
C GLY A 575 -4.08 -33.56 -5.25
N LYS A 576 -4.12 -33.02 -6.46
CA LYS A 576 -3.83 -33.75 -7.70
C LYS A 576 -2.50 -33.31 -8.27
N VAL A 577 -1.61 -34.24 -8.55
CA VAL A 577 -0.36 -33.97 -9.26
C VAL A 577 -0.66 -33.85 -10.76
N ARG A 578 -0.28 -32.73 -11.35
CA ARG A 578 -0.30 -32.50 -12.79
C ARG A 578 1.11 -32.57 -13.32
N GLN A 579 1.32 -33.36 -14.36
CA GLN A 579 2.59 -33.38 -15.09
C GLN A 579 2.82 -32.03 -15.75
N ALA A 580 4.05 -31.56 -15.70
CA ALA A 580 4.46 -30.29 -16.29
C ALA A 580 5.49 -30.54 -17.40
N THR A 581 5.39 -29.76 -18.45
CA THR A 581 6.39 -29.69 -19.52
C THR A 581 7.26 -28.46 -19.32
N PRO A 582 8.58 -28.51 -19.60
CA PRO A 582 9.43 -27.33 -19.54
C PRO A 582 8.90 -26.23 -20.48
N SER A 583 9.13 -24.99 -20.13
CA SER A 583 8.75 -23.84 -20.95
C SER A 583 9.43 -23.89 -22.32
N LEU A 584 8.72 -23.47 -23.36
CA LEU A 584 9.27 -23.26 -24.71
C LEU A 584 10.54 -22.41 -24.66
N PHE A 585 10.58 -21.38 -23.78
CA PHE A 585 11.70 -20.47 -23.67
C PHE A 585 13.00 -21.14 -23.22
N LEU A 586 12.94 -22.26 -22.49
CA LEU A 586 14.12 -23.06 -22.17
C LEU A 586 14.74 -23.70 -23.42
N THR A 587 13.92 -24.07 -24.42
CA THR A 587 14.42 -24.64 -25.67
C THR A 587 14.96 -23.58 -26.65
N GLU A 588 14.61 -22.30 -26.42
CA GLU A 588 15.11 -21.16 -27.21
C GLU A 588 16.47 -20.67 -26.71
N ILE A 589 16.89 -21.04 -25.47
CA ILE A 589 18.21 -20.79 -24.97
C ILE A 589 19.19 -21.72 -25.69
N THR A 590 20.28 -21.17 -26.22
CA THR A 590 21.33 -21.99 -26.88
C THR A 590 21.87 -23.02 -25.88
N PRO A 591 21.88 -24.33 -26.22
CA PRO A 591 22.25 -25.39 -25.27
C PRO A 591 23.63 -25.23 -24.62
N ASP A 592 24.59 -24.70 -25.33
CA ASP A 592 25.95 -24.47 -24.85
C ASP A 592 26.02 -23.47 -23.66
N TYR A 593 24.98 -22.67 -23.46
CA TYR A 593 24.89 -21.73 -22.36
C TYR A 593 24.32 -22.35 -21.08
N LEU A 594 23.73 -23.56 -21.17
CA LEU A 594 23.08 -24.24 -20.05
C LEU A 594 23.93 -25.39 -19.51
N HIS A 595 24.10 -25.42 -18.20
CA HIS A 595 24.66 -26.55 -17.46
C HIS A 595 23.57 -27.22 -16.62
N THR A 596 23.23 -28.46 -16.95
CA THR A 596 22.26 -29.24 -16.16
C THR A 596 22.96 -29.84 -14.94
N VAL A 597 22.42 -29.55 -13.77
CA VAL A 597 22.98 -30.05 -12.50
C VAL A 597 22.36 -31.38 -12.08
N ASP A 598 23.14 -32.18 -11.35
CA ASP A 598 22.67 -33.40 -10.71
C ASP A 598 21.82 -33.07 -9.49
N THR A 599 20.59 -33.55 -9.46
CA THR A 599 19.62 -33.33 -8.38
C THR A 599 19.33 -34.58 -7.54
N VAL A 600 20.04 -35.68 -7.78
CA VAL A 600 19.83 -36.97 -7.08
C VAL A 600 19.88 -36.83 -5.56
N GLN A 601 20.80 -36.04 -5.02
CA GLN A 601 20.92 -35.82 -3.59
C GLN A 601 19.70 -35.10 -3.01
N THR A 602 19.20 -34.08 -3.71
CA THR A 602 17.98 -33.35 -3.34
C THR A 602 16.75 -34.28 -3.33
N GLU A 603 16.61 -35.13 -4.36
CA GLU A 603 15.54 -36.12 -4.46
C GLU A 603 15.59 -37.14 -3.29
N ALA A 604 16.78 -37.63 -2.96
CA ALA A 604 16.96 -38.57 -1.83
C ALA A 604 16.58 -37.90 -0.49
N GLU A 605 16.96 -36.65 -0.28
CA GLU A 605 16.60 -35.89 0.91
C GLU A 605 15.08 -35.69 1.03
N VAL A 606 14.43 -35.29 -0.06
CA VAL A 606 12.97 -35.13 -0.07
C VAL A 606 12.27 -36.46 0.20
N ALA A 607 12.72 -37.56 -0.43
CA ALA A 607 12.13 -38.88 -0.19
C ALA A 607 12.27 -39.34 1.27
N SER A 608 13.40 -39.02 1.92
CA SER A 608 13.65 -39.39 3.31
C SER A 608 12.98 -38.52 4.37
N HIS A 609 12.58 -37.27 4.02
CA HIS A 609 12.07 -36.30 4.97
C HIS A 609 10.71 -35.69 4.57
N LEU A 610 9.99 -36.32 3.64
CA LEU A 610 8.76 -35.76 3.06
C LEU A 610 7.73 -35.35 4.13
N GLU A 611 7.49 -36.22 5.16
CA GLU A 611 6.57 -35.89 6.25
C GLU A 611 6.99 -34.62 7.01
N LYS A 612 8.29 -34.47 7.31
CA LYS A 612 8.81 -33.28 8.01
C LYS A 612 8.76 -32.03 7.15
N LEU A 613 8.86 -32.19 5.83
CA LEU A 613 8.78 -31.09 4.88
C LEU A 613 7.34 -30.61 4.63
N LEU A 614 6.35 -31.48 4.80
CA LEU A 614 4.94 -31.16 4.61
C LEU A 614 4.25 -30.68 5.90
N THR A 615 4.78 -31.02 7.09
CA THR A 615 4.24 -30.50 8.36
C THR A 615 4.67 -29.07 8.60
N LEU A 616 3.77 -28.20 9.08
CA LEU A 616 4.14 -26.86 9.52
C LEU A 616 5.13 -26.95 10.70
N PRO A 617 6.16 -26.09 10.75
CA PRO A 617 7.09 -26.09 11.86
C PRO A 617 6.35 -25.76 13.16
N THR A 618 6.39 -26.70 14.13
CA THR A 618 6.02 -26.38 15.51
C THR A 618 7.13 -25.50 16.10
N ASN A 619 6.77 -24.32 16.55
CA ASN A 619 7.63 -23.25 16.99
C ASN A 619 8.77 -23.68 17.92
N LYS A 620 10.01 -23.36 17.55
CA LYS A 620 11.13 -23.34 18.50
C LYS A 620 11.21 -21.93 19.12
N ALA A 621 10.84 -21.82 20.37
CA ALA A 621 10.80 -20.58 21.15
C ALA A 621 12.17 -19.87 21.33
N SER A 622 13.27 -20.44 20.89
CA SER A 622 14.63 -19.93 21.14
C SER A 622 15.22 -19.02 20.04
N SER A 623 14.73 -19.09 18.80
CA SER A 623 15.18 -18.20 17.70
C SER A 623 14.44 -16.86 17.67
N LEU A 624 13.27 -16.80 18.29
CA LEU A 624 12.30 -15.72 18.16
C LEU A 624 12.70 -14.42 18.91
N LYS A 625 13.41 -14.53 20.04
CA LYS A 625 13.94 -13.34 20.75
C LYS A 625 15.01 -12.60 19.94
N SER A 626 15.77 -13.33 19.13
CA SER A 626 16.78 -12.71 18.26
C SER A 626 16.15 -11.99 17.07
N GLU A 627 15.05 -12.49 16.53
CA GLU A 627 14.31 -11.89 15.42
C GLU A 627 13.56 -10.61 15.83
N GLU A 628 12.88 -10.65 16.99
CA GLU A 628 12.23 -9.44 17.55
C GLU A 628 13.27 -8.36 17.85
N THR A 629 14.40 -8.74 18.41
CA THR A 629 15.50 -7.81 18.70
C THR A 629 16.05 -7.21 17.41
N ALA A 630 16.31 -8.01 16.38
CA ALA A 630 16.79 -7.55 15.09
C ALA A 630 15.78 -6.63 14.39
N PHE A 631 14.49 -6.96 14.46
CA PHE A 631 13.42 -6.14 13.91
C PHE A 631 13.32 -4.77 14.60
N LEU A 632 13.30 -4.74 15.93
CA LEU A 632 13.28 -3.49 16.68
C LEU A 632 14.54 -2.68 16.44
N GLN A 633 15.71 -3.34 16.31
CA GLN A 633 16.97 -2.67 15.99
C GLN A 633 16.89 -1.98 14.63
N ASN A 634 16.38 -2.63 13.60
CA ASN A 634 16.20 -2.04 12.27
C ASN A 634 15.28 -0.81 12.30
N ILE A 635 14.15 -0.89 13.04
CA ILE A 635 13.27 0.28 13.20
C ILE A 635 14.01 1.42 13.89
N VAL A 636 14.76 1.13 14.94
CA VAL A 636 15.47 2.12 15.76
C VAL A 636 16.62 2.75 14.99
N ASP A 637 17.36 1.98 14.19
CA ASP A 637 18.47 2.48 13.37
C ASP A 637 17.99 3.49 12.30
N ASN A 638 16.78 3.32 11.80
CA ASN A 638 16.14 4.22 10.84
C ASN A 638 15.20 5.26 11.49
N PHE A 639 15.11 5.26 12.82
CA PHE A 639 14.17 6.12 13.54
C PHE A 639 14.61 7.58 13.55
N SER A 640 13.65 8.48 13.21
CA SER A 640 13.86 9.93 13.32
C SER A 640 13.09 10.45 14.54
N LEU A 641 13.80 11.11 15.44
CA LEU A 641 13.24 11.61 16.71
C LEU A 641 12.55 12.97 16.51
N SER A 642 11.30 13.09 16.94
CA SER A 642 10.58 14.36 17.04
C SER A 642 10.40 14.78 18.49
N ALA A 643 10.05 16.04 18.72
CA ALA A 643 9.74 16.56 20.06
C ALA A 643 8.64 15.73 20.76
N THR A 644 7.59 15.36 20.02
CA THR A 644 6.48 14.54 20.54
C THR A 644 6.94 13.13 20.89
N ALA A 645 7.77 12.52 20.05
CA ALA A 645 8.33 11.19 20.31
C ALA A 645 9.26 11.18 21.52
N LEU A 646 10.10 12.23 21.68
CA LEU A 646 10.94 12.41 22.85
C LEU A 646 10.10 12.55 24.12
N ASN A 647 9.06 13.38 24.10
CA ASN A 647 8.15 13.57 25.23
C ASN A 647 7.45 12.26 25.62
N SER A 648 7.01 11.47 24.61
CA SER A 648 6.41 10.14 24.83
C SER A 648 7.40 9.18 25.51
N TYR A 649 8.66 9.15 25.07
CA TYR A 649 9.71 8.34 25.69
C TYR A 649 9.97 8.74 27.15
N LEU A 650 10.12 10.03 27.41
CA LEU A 650 10.35 10.56 28.76
C LEU A 650 9.15 10.35 29.70
N GLN A 651 7.95 10.28 29.16
CA GLN A 651 6.75 9.96 29.92
C GLN A 651 6.70 8.48 30.30
N CYS A 652 6.89 7.59 29.33
CA CYS A 652 6.94 6.16 29.52
C CYS A 652 7.61 5.49 28.30
N ALA A 653 8.80 4.90 28.50
CA ALA A 653 9.53 4.26 27.40
C ALA A 653 8.75 3.10 26.75
N TYR A 654 7.96 2.36 27.55
CA TYR A 654 7.09 1.30 27.02
C TYR A 654 5.95 1.84 26.14
N LEU A 655 5.33 2.95 26.54
CA LEU A 655 4.32 3.67 25.75
C LEU A 655 4.92 4.13 24.40
N PHE A 656 6.15 4.67 24.45
CA PHE A 656 6.89 5.03 23.25
C PHE A 656 7.11 3.82 22.32
N LYS A 657 7.52 2.64 22.87
CA LYS A 657 7.66 1.41 22.09
C LYS A 657 6.35 1.09 21.35
N LEU A 658 5.22 1.10 22.04
CA LEU A 658 3.92 0.75 21.47
C LEU A 658 3.44 1.78 20.42
N ASN A 659 3.54 3.07 20.73
CA ASN A 659 3.00 4.14 19.87
C ASN A 659 3.92 4.52 18.72
N ASN A 660 5.23 4.65 18.96
CA ASN A 660 6.17 5.24 18.02
C ASN A 660 6.94 4.22 17.21
N LEU A 661 7.30 3.08 17.81
CA LEU A 661 8.01 2.02 17.10
C LEU A 661 7.05 0.98 16.50
N LEU A 662 6.20 0.38 17.31
CA LEU A 662 5.25 -0.66 16.87
C LEU A 662 3.97 -0.10 16.25
N LYS A 663 3.66 1.17 16.47
CA LYS A 663 2.49 1.89 15.91
C LYS A 663 1.19 1.12 16.12
N VAL A 664 0.95 0.66 17.35
CA VAL A 664 -0.27 -0.08 17.70
C VAL A 664 -1.53 0.65 17.24
N PRO A 665 -2.52 -0.04 16.64
CA PRO A 665 -3.76 0.57 16.13
C PRO A 665 -4.47 1.43 17.16
N ARG A 666 -4.77 2.69 16.81
CA ARG A 666 -5.48 3.62 17.69
C ARG A 666 -6.41 4.55 16.92
N ALA A 667 -7.60 4.75 17.44
CA ALA A 667 -8.51 5.79 16.99
C ALA A 667 -8.01 7.18 17.47
N LYS A 668 -8.28 8.21 16.70
CA LYS A 668 -7.92 9.57 17.05
C LYS A 668 -9.04 10.18 17.89
N ALA A 669 -8.74 10.56 19.12
CA ALA A 669 -9.74 11.19 19.97
C ALA A 669 -10.28 12.50 19.36
N GLY A 670 -11.57 12.79 19.56
CA GLY A 670 -12.25 13.94 18.96
C GLY A 670 -11.58 15.31 19.25
N TYR A 671 -10.94 15.48 20.41
CA TYR A 671 -10.19 16.71 20.70
C TYR A 671 -8.90 16.86 19.84
N LEU A 672 -8.24 15.75 19.48
CA LEU A 672 -7.09 15.76 18.58
C LEU A 672 -7.52 16.02 17.12
N ALA A 673 -8.68 15.49 16.72
CA ALA A 673 -9.30 15.77 15.44
C ALA A 673 -9.65 17.26 15.31
N PHE A 674 -10.24 17.85 16.35
CA PHE A 674 -10.49 19.30 16.44
C PHE A 674 -9.20 20.11 16.27
N GLY A 675 -8.15 19.77 17.02
CA GLY A 675 -6.86 20.43 16.90
C GLY A 675 -6.32 20.42 15.46
N THR A 676 -6.35 19.24 14.82
CA THR A 676 -5.92 19.10 13.43
C THR A 676 -6.71 19.98 12.47
N ALA A 677 -8.03 20.08 12.65
CA ALA A 677 -8.88 20.91 11.80
C ALA A 677 -8.59 22.40 11.98
N VAL A 678 -8.32 22.86 13.22
CA VAL A 678 -7.94 24.26 13.49
C VAL A 678 -6.59 24.60 12.86
N HIS A 679 -5.55 23.77 13.03
CA HIS A 679 -4.25 23.99 12.39
C HIS A 679 -4.38 24.07 10.87
N ALA A 680 -5.07 23.11 10.23
CA ALA A 680 -5.28 23.11 8.79
C ALA A 680 -6.06 24.34 8.29
N SER A 681 -7.00 24.86 9.07
CA SER A 681 -7.75 26.06 8.71
C SER A 681 -6.89 27.33 8.79
N LEU A 682 -6.07 27.46 9.83
CA LEU A 682 -5.14 28.59 9.98
C LEU A 682 -4.05 28.55 8.91
N GLU A 683 -3.53 27.35 8.60
CA GLU A 683 -2.61 27.18 7.47
C GLU A 683 -3.23 27.67 6.17
N THR A 684 -4.43 27.19 5.82
CA THR A 684 -5.11 27.58 4.57
C THR A 684 -5.36 29.09 4.52
N PHE A 685 -5.79 29.67 5.63
CA PHE A 685 -6.06 31.09 5.76
C PHE A 685 -4.79 31.95 5.56
N LEU A 686 -3.71 31.59 6.24
CA LEU A 686 -2.44 32.33 6.17
C LEU A 686 -1.72 32.10 4.83
N ARG A 687 -1.87 30.96 4.19
CA ARG A 687 -1.35 30.69 2.85
C ARG A 687 -2.02 31.59 1.82
N GLN A 688 -3.33 31.73 1.89
CA GLN A 688 -4.08 32.68 1.04
C GLN A 688 -3.60 34.13 1.27
N PHE A 689 -3.29 34.50 2.52
CA PHE A 689 -2.72 35.80 2.84
C PHE A 689 -1.35 36.00 2.20
N MET A 690 -0.48 35.01 2.25
CA MET A 690 0.83 35.03 1.60
C MET A 690 0.72 35.20 0.08
N ASP A 691 -0.19 34.45 -0.53
CA ASP A 691 -0.32 34.40 -1.99
C ASP A 691 -0.95 35.68 -2.56
N THR A 692 -1.89 36.31 -1.84
CA THR A 692 -2.62 37.50 -2.32
C THR A 692 -2.07 38.83 -1.79
N GLY A 693 -1.27 38.81 -0.74
CA GLY A 693 -0.80 40.01 -0.01
C GLY A 693 -1.90 40.74 0.76
N SER A 694 -3.13 40.23 0.80
CA SER A 694 -4.26 40.86 1.49
C SER A 694 -4.87 39.85 2.47
N LEU A 695 -5.23 40.32 3.69
CA LEU A 695 -5.82 39.47 4.71
C LEU A 695 -7.18 38.92 4.24
N PRO A 696 -7.40 37.61 4.19
CA PRO A 696 -8.69 37.05 3.81
C PRO A 696 -9.77 37.37 4.86
N PRO A 697 -11.06 37.43 4.46
CA PRO A 697 -12.14 37.70 5.40
C PRO A 697 -12.35 36.55 6.40
N GLN A 698 -12.98 36.86 7.54
CA GLN A 698 -13.33 35.87 8.59
C GLN A 698 -14.07 34.65 8.04
N ASP A 699 -14.99 34.87 7.08
CA ASP A 699 -15.78 33.79 6.47
C ASP A 699 -14.92 32.76 5.72
N PHE A 700 -13.80 33.19 5.15
CA PHE A 700 -12.84 32.27 4.54
C PHE A 700 -12.19 31.36 5.57
N LEU A 701 -11.81 31.89 6.77
CA LEU A 701 -11.26 31.08 7.86
C LEU A 701 -12.30 30.06 8.36
N LEU A 702 -13.53 30.48 8.55
CA LEU A 702 -14.60 29.61 9.06
C LEU A 702 -15.00 28.51 8.04
N SER A 703 -15.04 28.86 6.75
CA SER A 703 -15.30 27.87 5.70
C SER A 703 -14.17 26.85 5.56
N SER A 704 -12.91 27.31 5.66
CA SER A 704 -11.73 26.44 5.68
C SER A 704 -11.75 25.49 6.89
N PHE A 705 -12.17 25.98 8.07
CA PHE A 705 -12.33 25.14 9.24
C PHE A 705 -13.42 24.09 9.06
N LYS A 706 -14.58 24.46 8.55
CA LYS A 706 -15.67 23.52 8.27
C LYS A 706 -15.23 22.41 7.31
N ALA A 707 -14.53 22.78 6.24
CA ALA A 707 -13.98 21.83 5.27
C ALA A 707 -12.91 20.91 5.89
N ALA A 708 -12.05 21.43 6.77
CA ALA A 708 -11.03 20.65 7.45
C ALA A 708 -11.63 19.70 8.50
N LEU A 709 -12.65 20.14 9.22
CA LEU A 709 -13.34 19.34 10.23
C LEU A 709 -14.14 18.19 9.59
N ALA A 710 -14.78 18.44 8.45
CA ALA A 710 -15.52 17.43 7.70
C ALA A 710 -14.64 16.26 7.21
N LYS A 711 -13.33 16.44 7.13
CA LYS A 711 -12.36 15.37 6.78
C LYS A 711 -11.96 14.52 7.98
N GLN A 712 -12.35 14.87 9.21
CA GLN A 712 -11.98 14.11 10.40
C GLN A 712 -13.02 13.04 10.71
N ILE A 713 -12.53 11.87 11.16
CA ILE A 713 -13.39 10.74 11.57
C ILE A 713 -13.93 11.04 12.97
N MET A 714 -15.23 11.21 13.09
CA MET A 714 -15.94 11.39 14.36
C MET A 714 -17.45 11.13 14.17
N THR A 715 -18.16 10.89 15.26
CA THR A 715 -19.62 10.75 15.22
C THR A 715 -20.28 12.10 14.87
N GLN A 716 -21.50 12.06 14.32
CA GLN A 716 -22.23 13.28 13.98
C GLN A 716 -22.40 14.22 15.21
N ALA A 717 -22.71 13.65 16.36
CA ALA A 717 -22.85 14.43 17.60
C ALA A 717 -21.55 15.13 18.00
N GLU A 718 -20.41 14.46 17.88
CA GLU A 718 -19.10 15.07 18.16
C GLU A 718 -18.73 16.11 17.08
N TYR A 719 -19.06 15.85 15.81
CA TYR A 719 -18.87 16.80 14.73
C TYR A 719 -19.62 18.10 14.96
N ASP A 720 -20.92 18.03 15.29
CA ASP A 720 -21.77 19.21 15.54
C ASP A 720 -21.23 20.01 16.72
N LYS A 721 -20.87 19.34 17.82
CA LYS A 721 -20.25 19.94 18.98
C LYS A 721 -18.92 20.64 18.66
N ARG A 722 -18.03 19.99 17.87
CA ARG A 722 -16.73 20.57 17.49
C ARG A 722 -16.86 21.69 16.48
N LEU A 723 -17.88 21.62 15.61
CA LEU A 723 -18.18 22.68 14.66
C LEU A 723 -18.62 23.95 15.39
N GLU A 724 -19.56 23.85 16.33
CA GLU A 724 -20.00 24.97 17.17
C GLU A 724 -18.83 25.57 17.98
N GLN A 725 -18.05 24.71 18.64
CA GLN A 725 -16.84 25.13 19.38
C GLN A 725 -15.87 25.88 18.49
N GLY A 726 -15.56 25.35 17.28
CA GLY A 726 -14.59 25.94 16.38
C GLY A 726 -15.03 27.27 15.79
N ILE A 727 -16.30 27.40 15.40
CA ILE A 727 -16.88 28.67 14.95
C ILE A 727 -16.73 29.74 16.04
N LYS A 728 -17.09 29.41 17.29
CA LYS A 728 -16.95 30.33 18.45
C LYS A 728 -15.50 30.74 18.65
N VAL A 729 -14.59 29.78 18.69
CA VAL A 729 -13.17 29.98 18.97
C VAL A 729 -12.50 30.81 17.86
N LEU A 730 -12.67 30.42 16.59
CA LEU A 730 -12.01 31.09 15.48
C LEU A 730 -12.60 32.47 15.19
N THR A 731 -13.90 32.69 15.44
CA THR A 731 -14.50 34.04 15.37
C THR A 731 -13.89 34.96 16.42
N ALA A 732 -13.74 34.50 17.65
CA ALA A 732 -13.14 35.28 18.72
C ALA A 732 -11.64 35.55 18.44
N TYR A 733 -10.94 34.52 17.97
CA TYR A 733 -9.51 34.62 17.59
C TYR A 733 -9.29 35.60 16.46
N PHE A 734 -10.07 35.51 15.35
CA PHE A 734 -9.97 36.44 14.22
C PHE A 734 -10.19 37.89 14.68
N LYS A 735 -11.29 38.15 15.39
CA LYS A 735 -11.61 39.52 15.85
C LYS A 735 -10.57 40.10 16.79
N PHE A 736 -9.92 39.24 17.59
CA PHE A 736 -8.90 39.69 18.55
C PHE A 736 -7.60 40.07 17.83
N PHE A 737 -7.22 39.37 16.76
CA PHE A 737 -5.95 39.55 16.08
C PHE A 737 -6.07 40.18 14.67
N GLU A 738 -7.27 40.63 14.25
CA GLU A 738 -7.50 41.12 12.89
C GLU A 738 -6.51 42.20 12.45
N ALA A 739 -6.16 43.14 13.34
CA ALA A 739 -5.21 44.21 13.09
C ALA A 739 -3.73 43.79 13.19
N ASP A 740 -3.46 42.63 13.83
CA ASP A 740 -2.11 42.17 14.15
C ASP A 740 -1.63 41.01 13.25
N PHE A 741 -2.48 40.52 12.34
CA PHE A 741 -2.07 39.48 11.39
C PHE A 741 -0.98 40.02 10.45
N THR A 742 0.12 39.28 10.41
CA THR A 742 1.22 39.52 9.48
C THR A 742 1.36 38.34 8.53
N ALA A 743 1.77 38.63 7.30
CA ALA A 743 2.06 37.55 6.35
C ALA A 743 3.25 36.72 6.85
N PRO A 744 3.10 35.41 7.03
CA PRO A 744 4.18 34.56 7.53
C PRO A 744 5.31 34.44 6.52
N LEU A 745 6.51 34.10 7.00
CA LEU A 745 7.66 33.75 6.19
C LEU A 745 7.51 32.33 5.60
N LEU A 746 7.17 31.37 6.48
CA LEU A 746 6.94 29.98 6.15
C LEU A 746 5.77 29.41 6.96
N LEU A 747 5.03 28.50 6.36
CA LEU A 747 3.95 27.76 6.99
C LEU A 747 4.21 26.25 6.91
N GLU A 748 3.88 25.54 7.99
CA GLU A 748 3.95 24.07 8.04
C GLU A 748 5.29 23.50 7.56
N ASN A 749 6.40 24.22 7.92
CA ASN A 749 7.74 23.89 7.45
C ASN A 749 8.25 22.62 8.10
N PHE A 750 8.55 21.61 7.27
CA PHE A 750 9.12 20.35 7.73
C PHE A 750 10.66 20.41 7.67
N SER A 751 11.27 20.27 8.86
CA SER A 751 12.72 20.18 8.99
C SER A 751 13.15 18.75 9.32
N LYS A 752 14.20 18.28 8.64
CA LYS A 752 14.89 17.02 8.92
C LYS A 752 16.38 17.32 8.96
N VAL A 753 16.98 17.18 10.13
CA VAL A 753 18.37 17.59 10.40
C VAL A 753 19.13 16.50 11.16
N GLN A 754 20.45 16.62 11.21
CA GLN A 754 21.34 15.68 11.91
C GLN A 754 21.94 16.30 13.16
N LEU A 755 21.86 15.62 14.29
CA LEU A 755 22.58 15.91 15.53
C LEU A 755 23.62 14.78 15.75
N GLY A 756 24.78 14.91 15.14
CA GLY A 756 25.74 13.79 15.05
C GLY A 756 25.13 12.66 14.19
N ASP A 757 24.97 11.49 14.79
CA ASP A 757 24.37 10.28 14.19
C ASP A 757 22.86 10.15 14.42
N ILE A 758 22.23 11.15 15.05
CA ILE A 758 20.81 11.15 15.39
C ILE A 758 20.04 12.02 14.39
N THR A 759 19.07 11.44 13.69
CA THR A 759 18.17 12.18 12.81
C THR A 759 17.04 12.81 13.64
N LEU A 760 16.90 14.13 13.56
CA LEU A 760 15.81 14.89 14.18
C LEU A 760 14.82 15.36 13.13
N THR A 761 13.53 15.32 13.48
CA THR A 761 12.45 15.81 12.60
C THR A 761 11.45 16.65 13.36
N GLY A 762 10.89 17.63 12.69
CA GLY A 762 9.83 18.45 13.24
C GLY A 762 9.09 19.23 12.16
N LYS A 763 7.88 19.61 12.49
CA LYS A 763 7.03 20.46 11.68
C LYS A 763 6.75 21.73 12.47
N LEU A 764 7.02 22.87 11.87
CA LEU A 764 6.91 24.19 12.45
C LEU A 764 5.65 24.85 11.87
N ASP A 765 4.65 25.16 12.69
CA ASP A 765 3.33 25.62 12.22
C ASP A 765 3.42 26.94 11.45
N ARG A 766 4.05 27.95 12.05
CA ARG A 766 4.24 29.28 11.45
C ARG A 766 5.61 29.85 11.80
N ILE A 767 6.27 30.45 10.82
CA ILE A 767 7.49 31.20 11.00
C ILE A 767 7.26 32.61 10.45
N GLU A 768 7.62 33.63 11.21
CA GLU A 768 7.47 35.03 10.84
C GLU A 768 8.73 35.84 11.12
N TRP A 769 8.93 36.93 10.38
CA TRP A 769 10.05 37.84 10.66
C TRP A 769 9.89 38.54 12.00
N LEU A 770 10.88 38.43 12.86
CA LEU A 770 11.06 39.27 14.03
C LEU A 770 11.86 40.53 13.66
N ASP A 771 12.93 40.39 12.90
CA ASP A 771 13.74 41.44 12.35
C ASP A 771 14.32 41.01 10.98
N GLN A 772 13.81 41.60 9.90
CA GLN A 772 14.25 41.29 8.54
C GLN A 772 15.69 41.71 8.25
N ILE A 773 16.17 42.81 8.86
CA ILE A 773 17.52 43.32 8.66
C ILE A 773 18.54 42.39 9.30
N LYS A 774 18.26 41.95 10.54
CA LYS A 774 19.10 40.99 11.28
C LYS A 774 18.84 39.52 10.87
N LYS A 775 17.85 39.32 10.01
CA LYS A 775 17.40 37.97 9.60
C LYS A 775 17.06 37.07 10.78
N THR A 776 16.33 37.60 11.78
CA THR A 776 15.84 36.79 12.89
C THR A 776 14.37 36.54 12.75
N ALA A 777 13.94 35.29 13.05
CA ALA A 777 12.57 34.86 12.91
C ALA A 777 11.99 34.35 14.24
N ARG A 778 10.67 34.52 14.40
CA ARG A 778 9.84 33.94 15.45
C ARG A 778 9.21 32.68 14.94
N VAL A 779 9.23 31.62 15.76
CA VAL A 779 8.48 30.40 15.54
C VAL A 779 7.23 30.42 16.40
N VAL A 780 6.07 30.27 15.77
CA VAL A 780 4.77 30.22 16.44
C VAL A 780 4.20 28.82 16.32
N ASP A 781 3.78 28.26 17.43
CA ASP A 781 3.15 26.96 17.55
C ASP A 781 1.74 27.12 18.14
N TYR A 782 0.74 26.71 17.40
CA TYR A 782 -0.66 26.81 17.78
C TYR A 782 -1.07 25.73 18.77
N LYS A 783 -1.80 26.13 19.80
CA LYS A 783 -2.38 25.22 20.79
C LYS A 783 -3.89 25.37 20.86
N THR A 784 -4.59 24.27 20.63
CA THR A 784 -6.05 24.21 20.65
C THR A 784 -6.63 23.70 21.97
N GLY A 785 -5.77 23.47 22.95
CA GLY A 785 -6.17 23.14 24.31
C GLY A 785 -6.45 24.39 25.16
N LYS A 786 -6.90 24.17 26.39
CA LYS A 786 -7.11 25.26 27.37
C LYS A 786 -5.81 26.08 27.58
N PRO A 787 -5.90 27.40 27.71
CA PRO A 787 -4.74 28.24 27.97
C PRO A 787 -3.99 27.78 29.24
N LYS A 788 -2.67 27.78 29.18
CA LYS A 788 -1.78 27.43 30.29
C LYS A 788 -0.99 28.65 30.78
N THR A 789 -0.67 28.70 32.05
CA THR A 789 0.20 29.72 32.59
C THR A 789 1.66 29.49 32.19
N LYS A 790 2.49 30.53 32.24
CA LYS A 790 3.92 30.44 31.94
C LYS A 790 4.64 29.39 32.80
N GLY A 791 4.28 29.27 34.09
CA GLY A 791 4.83 28.25 34.98
C GLY A 791 4.46 26.83 34.57
N GLN A 792 3.22 26.60 34.11
CA GLN A 792 2.80 25.31 33.62
C GLN A 792 3.51 24.93 32.30
N ILE A 793 3.78 25.91 31.43
CA ILE A 793 4.52 25.68 30.18
C ILE A 793 5.98 25.30 30.48
N MET A 794 6.61 26.03 31.42
CA MET A 794 8.00 25.80 31.85
C MET A 794 8.20 24.54 32.70
N GLY A 795 7.12 23.91 33.19
CA GLY A 795 7.25 22.73 34.03
C GLY A 795 7.61 23.02 35.47
N THR A 796 7.35 24.24 35.97
CA THR A 796 7.65 24.67 37.35
C THR A 796 6.50 24.47 38.34
N THR A 797 5.39 23.88 37.87
CA THR A 797 4.25 23.55 38.74
C THR A 797 4.15 22.03 38.92
N GLU A 798 3.55 21.57 40.04
CA GLU A 798 3.44 20.14 40.36
C GLU A 798 2.76 19.30 39.26
N ASP A 799 1.82 19.90 38.54
CA ASP A 799 1.05 19.23 37.47
C ASP A 799 1.69 19.33 36.08
N SER A 800 2.92 19.83 35.95
CA SER A 800 3.54 20.05 34.63
C SER A 800 4.97 19.49 34.56
N ARG A 801 5.33 19.04 33.33
CA ARG A 801 6.63 18.38 33.07
C ARG A 801 7.51 19.14 32.08
N GLY A 802 7.10 20.35 31.69
CA GLY A 802 7.85 21.17 30.73
C GLY A 802 7.81 20.68 29.30
N ASP A 803 6.85 19.80 28.94
CA ASP A 803 6.75 19.21 27.59
C ASP A 803 6.59 20.27 26.51
N LEU A 804 5.83 21.34 26.78
CA LEU A 804 5.62 22.43 25.84
C LEU A 804 6.88 23.30 25.71
N HIS A 805 7.57 23.62 26.81
CA HIS A 805 8.84 24.34 26.75
C HIS A 805 9.89 23.53 25.98
N ARG A 806 10.02 22.24 26.29
CA ARG A 806 10.93 21.33 25.58
C ARG A 806 10.65 21.28 24.07
N GLN A 807 9.38 21.36 23.65
CA GLN A 807 9.01 21.47 22.25
C GLN A 807 9.57 22.75 21.60
N LEU A 808 9.49 23.89 22.27
CA LEU A 808 10.03 25.16 21.78
C LEU A 808 11.56 25.14 21.67
N VAL A 809 12.25 24.57 22.67
CA VAL A 809 13.70 24.36 22.63
C VAL A 809 14.09 23.45 21.46
N PHE A 810 13.27 22.43 21.19
CA PHE A 810 13.49 21.53 20.05
C PHE A 810 13.35 22.27 18.70
N TYR A 811 12.44 23.22 18.60
CA TYR A 811 12.29 24.06 17.40
C TYR A 811 13.51 24.96 17.15
N LYS A 812 14.08 25.58 18.21
CA LYS A 812 15.33 26.30 18.09
C LYS A 812 16.44 25.39 17.59
N LEU A 813 16.58 24.19 18.16
CA LEU A 813 17.58 23.22 17.75
C LEU A 813 17.42 22.81 16.28
N LEU A 814 16.18 22.60 15.79
CA LEU A 814 15.94 22.30 14.37
C LEU A 814 16.40 23.43 13.45
N ILE A 815 16.07 24.67 13.80
CA ILE A 815 16.46 25.85 12.99
C ILE A 815 17.98 26.03 13.00
N ASP A 816 18.61 25.91 14.17
CA ASP A 816 20.06 26.09 14.29
C ASP A 816 20.86 25.02 13.51
N LEU A 817 20.27 23.84 13.27
CA LEU A 817 20.88 22.76 12.50
C LEU A 817 20.45 22.70 11.01
N ASP A 818 19.42 23.44 10.61
CA ASP A 818 18.92 23.40 9.23
C ASP A 818 19.59 24.45 8.35
N ASN A 819 20.67 24.05 7.68
CA ASN A 819 21.46 24.92 6.78
C ASN A 819 20.67 25.43 5.54
N ARG A 820 19.46 24.95 5.30
CA ARG A 820 18.60 25.42 4.17
C ARG A 820 17.89 26.73 4.51
N LEU A 821 17.81 27.07 5.80
CA LEU A 821 17.10 28.25 6.27
C LEU A 821 18.05 29.47 6.26
N ASN A 822 17.58 30.58 5.65
CA ASN A 822 18.34 31.81 5.51
C ASN A 822 18.09 32.82 6.65
N PHE A 823 17.70 32.36 7.83
CA PHE A 823 17.41 33.15 9.02
C PHE A 823 17.88 32.44 10.28
N LYS A 824 17.97 33.18 11.36
CA LYS A 824 18.34 32.69 12.69
C LYS A 824 17.09 32.65 13.57
N PHE A 825 17.08 31.73 14.53
CA PHE A 825 16.07 31.69 15.56
C PHE A 825 16.17 32.96 16.43
N GLY A 826 15.05 33.66 16.63
CA GLY A 826 14.94 34.83 17.52
C GLY A 826 14.21 34.48 18.81
N GLU A 827 12.95 34.15 18.71
CA GLU A 827 12.11 33.73 19.85
C GLU A 827 11.09 32.66 19.42
N ALA A 828 10.52 31.98 20.40
CA ALA A 828 9.41 31.05 20.21
C ALA A 828 8.14 31.59 20.87
N GLU A 829 7.00 31.32 20.25
CA GLU A 829 5.68 31.70 20.75
C GLU A 829 4.75 30.48 20.77
N LEU A 830 4.08 30.28 21.92
CA LEU A 830 2.90 29.41 22.01
C LEU A 830 1.66 30.27 21.91
N ASP A 831 0.81 29.98 20.94
CA ASP A 831 -0.44 30.69 20.72
C ASP A 831 -1.65 29.80 21.02
N PHE A 832 -2.31 30.03 22.17
CA PHE A 832 -3.51 29.31 22.57
C PHE A 832 -4.75 29.91 21.90
N VAL A 833 -5.15 29.33 20.78
CA VAL A 833 -6.24 29.81 19.92
C VAL A 833 -7.58 29.96 20.66
N GLN A 834 -7.82 29.20 21.74
CA GLN A 834 -9.03 29.30 22.55
C GLN A 834 -9.02 30.47 23.55
N ALA A 835 -7.86 31.08 23.82
CA ALA A 835 -7.76 32.09 24.85
C ALA A 835 -8.67 33.33 24.68
N PRO A 836 -8.79 33.91 23.46
CA PRO A 836 -9.70 35.03 23.20
C PRO A 836 -11.16 34.69 23.50
N SER A 837 -11.62 33.49 23.17
CA SER A 837 -12.99 33.05 23.41
C SER A 837 -13.28 32.75 24.89
N ASP A 838 -12.29 32.23 25.62
CA ASP A 838 -12.44 31.75 26.98
C ASP A 838 -12.19 32.83 28.03
N THR A 839 -11.23 33.71 27.77
CA THR A 839 -10.71 34.70 28.76
C THR A 839 -10.85 36.15 28.31
N GLY A 840 -11.12 36.41 27.01
CA GLY A 840 -11.09 37.75 26.40
C GLY A 840 -9.68 38.36 26.35
N LYS A 841 -8.63 37.56 26.52
CA LYS A 841 -7.22 37.98 26.53
C LYS A 841 -6.42 37.20 25.49
N SER A 842 -5.25 37.77 25.11
CA SER A 842 -4.29 37.05 24.27
C SER A 842 -3.85 35.76 24.96
N GLY A 843 -3.76 34.69 24.14
CA GLY A 843 -3.22 33.40 24.54
C GLY A 843 -1.74 33.23 24.17
N GLN A 844 -1.07 34.30 23.75
CA GLN A 844 0.31 34.25 23.30
C GLN A 844 1.30 34.32 24.44
N HIS A 845 2.21 33.36 24.49
CA HIS A 845 3.32 33.30 25.43
C HIS A 845 4.63 33.21 24.65
N ARG A 846 5.47 34.24 24.82
CA ARG A 846 6.78 34.35 24.18
C ARG A 846 7.90 33.88 25.09
N PHE A 847 8.86 33.18 24.47
CA PHE A 847 10.01 32.60 25.16
C PHE A 847 11.29 32.88 24.37
N GLU A 848 12.25 33.45 25.04
CA GLU A 848 13.63 33.44 24.62
C GLU A 848 14.25 32.11 25.04
N ILE A 849 14.80 31.38 24.11
CA ILE A 849 15.42 30.07 24.37
C ILE A 849 16.94 30.26 24.46
N SER A 850 17.51 29.95 25.58
CA SER A 850 18.95 30.08 25.81
C SER A 850 19.73 28.92 25.18
N ASP A 851 21.03 29.13 24.95
CA ASP A 851 21.89 28.06 24.46
C ASP A 851 22.09 26.96 25.51
N VAL A 852 21.95 27.29 26.82
CA VAL A 852 21.96 26.32 27.91
C VAL A 852 20.77 25.35 27.78
N ASP A 853 19.55 25.87 27.50
CA ASP A 853 18.37 25.02 27.28
C ASP A 853 18.58 24.06 26.10
N VAL A 854 19.22 24.55 25.03
CA VAL A 854 19.54 23.75 23.83
C VAL A 854 20.55 22.65 24.16
N ASP A 855 21.58 22.95 24.93
CA ASP A 855 22.62 21.96 25.30
C ASP A 855 22.08 20.92 26.28
N ASP A 856 21.20 21.28 27.19
CA ASP A 856 20.48 20.36 28.08
C ASP A 856 19.55 19.43 27.25
N LEU A 857 18.87 20.00 26.25
CA LEU A 857 18.06 19.21 25.35
C LEU A 857 18.91 18.23 24.52
N LYS A 858 20.04 18.65 23.96
CA LYS A 858 20.95 17.77 23.22
C LYS A 858 21.45 16.61 24.11
N SER A 859 21.76 16.88 25.37
CA SER A 859 22.13 15.85 26.34
C SER A 859 21.00 14.87 26.58
N THR A 860 19.78 15.36 26.77
CA THR A 860 18.57 14.55 26.94
C THR A 860 18.29 13.67 25.69
N ILE A 861 18.41 14.24 24.50
CA ILE A 861 18.24 13.52 23.23
C ILE A 861 19.25 12.38 23.11
N ARG A 862 20.55 12.67 23.38
CA ARG A 862 21.61 11.66 23.30
C ARG A 862 21.36 10.50 24.27
N LYS A 863 20.98 10.81 25.52
CA LYS A 863 20.65 9.80 26.52
C LYS A 863 19.45 8.95 26.09
N ALA A 864 18.36 9.56 25.70
CA ALA A 864 17.15 8.86 25.25
C ALA A 864 17.44 7.97 24.03
N MET A 865 18.19 8.48 23.04
CA MET A 865 18.53 7.69 21.86
C MET A 865 19.50 6.54 22.16
N ALA A 866 20.41 6.69 23.10
CA ALA A 866 21.27 5.60 23.55
C ALA A 866 20.45 4.46 24.18
N GLU A 867 19.50 4.77 25.05
CA GLU A 867 18.59 3.81 25.66
C GLU A 867 17.63 3.17 24.65
N ILE A 868 17.11 3.95 23.71
CA ILE A 868 16.27 3.46 22.59
C ILE A 868 17.06 2.48 21.71
N ARG A 869 18.30 2.80 21.35
CA ARG A 869 19.18 1.92 20.58
C ARG A 869 19.60 0.66 21.32
N ALA A 870 19.66 0.74 22.66
CA ALA A 870 19.84 -0.43 23.51
C ALA A 870 18.57 -1.26 23.70
N LEU A 871 17.46 -0.91 23.02
CA LEU A 871 16.13 -1.51 23.13
C LEU A 871 15.59 -1.56 24.57
N HIS A 872 15.95 -0.58 25.37
CA HIS A 872 15.53 -0.50 26.77
C HIS A 872 14.24 0.32 26.91
N PHE A 873 13.10 -0.36 27.10
CA PHE A 873 11.77 0.22 27.18
C PHE A 873 11.04 -0.13 28.47
N PRO A 874 11.48 0.35 29.64
CA PRO A 874 10.82 0.08 30.91
C PRO A 874 9.46 0.79 30.99
N ARG A 875 8.53 0.18 31.74
CA ARG A 875 7.29 0.84 32.13
C ARG A 875 7.60 1.96 33.12
N THR A 876 6.86 3.05 33.08
CA THR A 876 6.97 4.11 34.07
C THR A 876 6.54 3.60 35.45
N THR A 877 7.19 4.10 36.50
CA THR A 877 6.80 3.85 37.89
C THR A 877 5.72 4.84 38.40
N ASP A 878 5.42 5.88 37.60
CA ASP A 878 4.39 6.85 37.93
C ASP A 878 3.01 6.31 37.57
N LEU A 879 2.31 5.80 38.57
CA LEU A 879 0.97 5.24 38.42
C LEU A 879 -0.10 6.27 38.01
N THR A 880 0.15 7.56 38.20
CA THR A 880 -0.77 8.62 37.73
C THR A 880 -0.80 8.73 36.21
N ILE A 881 0.33 8.44 35.54
CA ILE A 881 0.40 8.30 34.11
C ILE A 881 -0.36 7.04 33.67
N CYS A 882 -0.11 5.92 34.35
CA CYS A 882 -0.73 4.64 34.01
C CYS A 882 -2.26 4.69 34.12
N ALA A 883 -2.81 5.41 35.10
CA ALA A 883 -4.24 5.57 35.29
C ALA A 883 -4.96 6.23 34.11
N LYS A 884 -4.25 7.06 33.34
CA LYS A 884 -4.76 7.79 32.16
C LYS A 884 -4.25 7.21 30.83
N CYS A 885 -3.51 6.10 30.87
CA CYS A 885 -2.89 5.51 29.70
C CYS A 885 -3.87 4.60 28.97
N ASP A 886 -3.95 4.72 27.65
CA ASP A 886 -4.81 3.88 26.81
C ASP A 886 -4.41 2.39 26.83
N PHE A 887 -3.14 2.09 27.17
CA PHE A 887 -2.62 0.73 27.34
C PHE A 887 -2.65 0.26 28.80
N ARG A 888 -3.43 0.91 29.66
CA ARG A 888 -3.54 0.55 31.09
C ARG A 888 -3.87 -0.92 31.26
N ASP A 889 -4.89 -1.39 30.57
CA ASP A 889 -5.41 -2.76 30.73
C ASP A 889 -4.44 -3.81 30.15
N HIS A 890 -3.64 -3.44 29.16
CA HIS A 890 -2.53 -4.26 28.68
C HIS A 890 -1.38 -4.34 29.70
N CYS A 891 -1.04 -3.21 30.33
CA CYS A 891 0.02 -3.18 31.35
C CYS A 891 -0.40 -3.77 32.70
N TYR A 892 -1.66 -3.59 33.06
CA TYR A 892 -2.24 -3.98 34.34
C TYR A 892 -3.59 -4.69 34.14
N PRO A 893 -3.61 -5.92 33.61
CA PRO A 893 -4.85 -6.65 33.33
C PRO A 893 -5.71 -6.91 34.56
N ASN A 894 -5.10 -6.95 35.75
CA ASN A 894 -5.76 -7.14 37.07
C ASN A 894 -6.02 -5.80 37.82
N GLY A 895 -5.95 -4.65 37.12
CA GLY A 895 -6.05 -3.32 37.71
C GLY A 895 -4.70 -2.77 38.19
N ILE A 896 -4.64 -1.45 38.30
CA ILE A 896 -3.43 -0.74 38.81
C ILE A 896 -3.26 -1.09 40.30
N PRO A 897 -2.05 -1.45 40.76
CA PRO A 897 -1.81 -1.67 42.18
C PRO A 897 -2.20 -0.42 43.01
N THR A 898 -3.03 -0.61 44.01
CA THR A 898 -3.26 0.45 45.00
C THR A 898 -2.02 0.59 45.85
N THR A 899 -1.37 1.74 45.79
CA THR A 899 -0.21 2.11 46.67
C THR A 899 -0.64 2.21 48.13
#